data_281a18c0c0d3b8f669c4f21b671243f7
#
_entry.id   281a18c0c0d3b8f669c4f21b671243f7
#
_cell.length_a   1.000
_cell.length_b   1.000
_cell.length_c   1.000
_cell.angle_alpha   90.00
_cell.angle_beta   90.00
_cell.angle_gamma   90.00
#
_symmetry.space_group_name_H-M   'P 1'
#
loop_
_entity.id
_entity.type
_entity.pdbx_description
1 polymer ?
#
loop_
_entity_poly.entity_id
_entity_poly.type
_entity_poly.pdbx_seq_one_letter_code
_entity_poly.pdbx_strand_id
1 'polypeptide(L)'
;MITSWLRKATLAITLVAISNPACAQRADFNEVGRQMAIMLQNSHFARLPYNAELSQKFFDDYLKDLDHQKLYFTQRDVDGFQKKYGGRLHTLLLQGNSMDAATEIYGVFRVRVSERVAQAQELLDGDFEFTGDDSVMMSRKDVAWSTDDTAAKLTWERQIKEAVLAETLRRELLTKMAKEQGKADPGADDLDPREKVSLRYKRLLASVEDVDDEDVANYFLSAVARAYDPHTDYMSFREMNRFKGDMKNELVGIGALLQAEEDGATIIKGIVVGGPADKQGSLKLNDRVVAVDSLNSETAEGMIDIMFMPIDKVVELIRGKQRTSVALKVEPSGGAPGETNIIVIQRDKVELKDEQVSGELIEMKNDEGEIRRIGVITLPSFYADFDEGLTRCSVDVERILVRLMEEKMDGLVFDLRNNGGGSLEEVRRMTGFFVQRGPVVQVKNTLGQVQVKDSDVGKPIYSGPMVVMIDKSSASASEILAGALQDYNRAVVIGDSSTFGKGTVQQPMDIGRMLPLFAVRDKAGYLKVTIQKFYRPSGSSTQMDGVVPSIALPSITDALDIGEAYLDNALPHDRIRPAADFRALDHQALFLPRLKELSQERVGACQDFNYVIQDIIKAKKRLKENKVSLNKEVREKELSKSDVQKKERNAERRTRFAEILEKDAKTFTFYKLTLDDLQKGADLKPYDPSKENSDYMRRAVDKTADLDDTPKWPSGLNAEKREAIHVLRDLVDETAKAKMVGLLKSDGGLR
;
A
#
# COMPACT_ATOMS: atom_id res chain seq x y z
N MET A 1 52.44 59.63 42.98
CA MET A 1 52.76 59.66 41.60
C MET A 1 52.90 58.22 41.11
N ILE A 2 51.83 57.46 41.01
CA ILE A 2 51.72 56.20 40.35
C ILE A 2 50.22 55.98 40.18
N THR A 3 49.60 56.61 39.17
CA THR A 3 48.23 56.41 38.75
C THR A 3 48.06 56.99 37.34
N SER A 4 48.49 56.31 36.31
CA SER A 4 48.08 56.69 34.97
C SER A 4 48.53 55.72 33.90
N TRP A 5 48.41 54.42 34.12
CA TRP A 5 48.72 53.47 32.99
C TRP A 5 47.78 52.25 32.92
N LEU A 6 46.53 52.42 33.25
CA LEU A 6 45.53 51.35 33.12
C LEU A 6 44.21 51.84 32.47
N ARG A 7 44.35 52.52 31.35
CA ARG A 7 43.22 52.84 30.47
C ARG A 7 43.76 52.93 29.06
N LYS A 8 43.64 51.85 28.27
CA LYS A 8 43.57 51.79 26.82
C LYS A 8 43.99 50.39 26.33
N ALA A 9 43.19 49.41 26.56
CA ALA A 9 43.17 48.19 25.73
C ALA A 9 41.79 47.58 25.81
N THR A 10 40.77 48.35 25.41
CA THR A 10 39.46 47.77 25.04
C THR A 10 39.56 47.37 23.60
N LEU A 11 39.99 46.14 23.36
CA LEU A 11 39.97 45.56 22.02
C LEU A 11 38.49 45.32 21.67
N ALA A 12 37.96 46.15 20.80
CA ALA A 12 36.69 45.96 20.19
C ALA A 12 36.77 44.71 19.23
N ILE A 13 36.38 43.56 19.72
CA ILE A 13 36.08 42.44 18.86
C ILE A 13 34.76 42.76 18.19
N THR A 14 34.82 43.39 17.03
CA THR A 14 33.69 43.52 16.14
C THR A 14 33.40 42.16 15.59
N LEU A 15 32.44 41.44 16.16
CA LEU A 15 31.84 40.27 15.47
C LEU A 15 31.15 40.78 14.22
N VAL A 16 31.86 40.65 13.08
CA VAL A 16 31.20 40.71 11.78
C VAL A 16 30.37 39.43 11.67
N ALA A 17 29.13 39.53 12.07
CA ALA A 17 28.12 38.53 11.69
C ALA A 17 27.96 38.67 10.19
N ILE A 18 28.72 37.89 9.45
CA ILE A 18 28.43 37.59 8.05
C ILE A 18 27.13 36.82 8.07
N SER A 19 26.03 37.53 7.84
CA SER A 19 24.76 36.89 7.49
C SER A 19 24.93 36.23 6.14
N ASN A 20 25.48 35.01 6.13
CA ASN A 20 25.27 34.12 4.99
C ASN A 20 23.76 33.87 4.92
N PRO A 21 23.12 33.99 3.74
CA PRO A 21 21.78 33.50 3.57
C PRO A 21 21.81 32.02 3.99
N ALA A 22 20.87 31.63 4.80
CA ALA A 22 20.78 30.29 5.39
C ALA A 22 20.81 29.24 4.28
N CYS A 23 21.98 28.78 3.95
CA CYS A 23 22.16 27.48 3.31
C CYS A 23 21.62 26.48 4.34
N ALA A 24 20.46 25.92 4.10
CA ALA A 24 19.85 24.95 4.99
C ALA A 24 20.91 23.87 5.27
N GLN A 25 21.39 23.80 6.51
CA GLN A 25 22.49 22.92 6.88
C GLN A 25 22.04 21.49 6.63
N ARG A 26 22.68 20.77 5.71
CA ARG A 26 22.36 19.38 5.33
C ARG A 26 22.95 18.40 6.32
N ALA A 27 22.35 17.20 6.45
CA ALA A 27 22.95 16.12 7.20
C ALA A 27 24.23 15.61 6.48
N ASP A 28 25.21 15.16 7.27
CA ASP A 28 26.36 14.41 6.73
C ASP A 28 25.96 12.95 6.50
N PHE A 29 25.55 12.61 5.31
CA PHE A 29 25.08 11.26 4.97
C PHE A 29 26.21 10.19 5.01
N ASN A 30 27.46 10.55 4.96
CA ASN A 30 28.56 9.64 5.24
C ASN A 30 28.56 9.20 6.70
N GLU A 31 28.38 10.15 7.63
CA GLU A 31 28.28 9.85 9.05
C GLU A 31 26.94 9.15 9.37
N VAL A 32 25.83 9.54 8.74
CA VAL A 32 24.55 8.84 8.84
C VAL A 32 24.69 7.37 8.44
N GLY A 33 25.29 7.09 7.29
CA GLY A 33 25.55 5.73 6.81
C GLY A 33 26.45 4.92 7.76
N ARG A 34 27.46 5.55 8.34
CA ARG A 34 28.35 4.93 9.34
C ARG A 34 27.57 4.53 10.60
N GLN A 35 26.75 5.41 11.13
CA GLN A 35 25.92 5.13 12.32
C GLN A 35 24.88 4.06 12.01
N MET A 36 24.23 4.13 10.86
CA MET A 36 23.28 3.12 10.42
C MET A 36 23.95 1.73 10.32
N ALA A 37 25.13 1.62 9.75
CA ALA A 37 25.89 0.36 9.67
C ALA A 37 26.18 -0.22 11.06
N ILE A 38 26.53 0.63 12.04
CA ILE A 38 26.75 0.22 13.43
C ILE A 38 25.43 -0.26 14.06
N MET A 39 24.32 0.46 13.82
CA MET A 39 23.01 0.09 14.35
C MET A 39 22.53 -1.23 13.77
N LEU A 40 22.69 -1.47 12.46
CA LEU A 40 22.34 -2.74 11.80
C LEU A 40 23.11 -3.92 12.41
N GLN A 41 24.43 -3.81 12.60
CA GLN A 41 25.23 -4.87 13.21
C GLN A 41 24.80 -5.21 14.63
N ASN A 42 24.39 -4.21 15.42
CA ASN A 42 24.06 -4.37 16.82
C ASN A 42 22.59 -4.74 17.09
N SER A 43 21.67 -4.25 16.27
CA SER A 43 20.25 -4.28 16.56
C SER A 43 19.45 -5.21 15.66
N HIS A 44 19.94 -5.51 14.43
CA HIS A 44 19.19 -6.33 13.51
C HIS A 44 19.04 -7.78 13.99
N PHE A 45 17.85 -8.34 13.80
CA PHE A 45 17.51 -9.68 14.28
C PHE A 45 18.42 -10.78 13.74
N ALA A 46 18.75 -10.76 12.44
CA ALA A 46 19.53 -11.80 11.79
C ALA A 46 21.01 -11.82 12.18
N ARG A 47 21.57 -10.69 12.69
CA ARG A 47 23.00 -10.54 13.02
C ARG A 47 23.92 -11.07 11.91
N LEU A 48 23.65 -10.67 10.67
CA LEU A 48 24.45 -11.11 9.53
C LEU A 48 25.93 -10.74 9.72
N PRO A 49 26.88 -11.59 9.29
CA PRO A 49 28.29 -11.25 9.27
C PRO A 49 28.53 -10.01 8.43
N TYR A 50 29.16 -8.99 9.00
CA TYR A 50 29.47 -7.74 8.30
C TYR A 50 30.76 -7.90 7.51
N ASN A 51 30.67 -8.42 6.29
CA ASN A 51 31.78 -8.87 5.47
C ASN A 51 31.59 -8.53 3.98
N ALA A 52 32.50 -8.99 3.14
CA ALA A 52 32.45 -8.74 1.69
C ALA A 52 31.23 -9.38 1.01
N GLU A 53 30.70 -10.50 1.53
CA GLU A 53 29.48 -11.13 0.98
C GLU A 53 28.25 -10.25 1.20
N LEU A 54 28.06 -9.71 2.41
CA LEU A 54 26.99 -8.76 2.69
C LEU A 54 27.18 -7.46 1.89
N SER A 55 28.45 -7.02 1.71
CA SER A 55 28.75 -5.87 0.86
C SER A 55 28.33 -6.07 -0.60
N GLN A 56 28.44 -7.31 -1.11
CA GLN A 56 27.97 -7.63 -2.45
C GLN A 56 26.46 -7.48 -2.54
N LYS A 57 25.70 -7.90 -1.54
CA LYS A 57 24.25 -7.65 -1.49
C LYS A 57 23.91 -6.16 -1.51
N PHE A 58 24.60 -5.32 -0.72
CA PHE A 58 24.41 -3.88 -0.77
C PHE A 58 24.54 -3.31 -2.18
N PHE A 59 25.57 -3.80 -2.87
CA PHE A 59 25.87 -3.38 -4.24
C PHE A 59 24.78 -3.85 -5.22
N ASP A 60 24.42 -5.12 -5.17
CA ASP A 60 23.44 -5.72 -6.07
C ASP A 60 22.06 -5.11 -5.87
N ASP A 61 21.64 -4.90 -4.61
CA ASP A 61 20.34 -4.30 -4.27
C ASP A 61 20.29 -2.83 -4.71
N TYR A 62 21.37 -2.07 -4.54
CA TYR A 62 21.41 -0.67 -5.00
C TYR A 62 21.30 -0.56 -6.53
N LEU A 63 22.02 -1.39 -7.29
CA LEU A 63 21.89 -1.43 -8.74
C LEU A 63 20.51 -1.87 -9.18
N LYS A 64 19.92 -2.85 -8.49
CA LYS A 64 18.58 -3.33 -8.76
C LYS A 64 17.50 -2.26 -8.48
N ASP A 65 17.64 -1.49 -7.42
CA ASP A 65 16.71 -0.40 -7.09
C ASP A 65 16.75 0.71 -8.14
N LEU A 66 17.93 1.04 -8.67
CA LEU A 66 18.07 2.04 -9.74
C LEU A 66 17.60 1.53 -11.10
N ASP A 67 17.89 0.27 -11.45
CA ASP A 67 17.61 -0.30 -12.77
C ASP A 67 16.99 -1.71 -12.69
N HIS A 68 15.82 -1.81 -12.07
CA HIS A 68 15.12 -3.08 -11.82
C HIS A 68 14.87 -3.89 -13.10
N GLN A 69 14.55 -3.22 -14.22
CA GLN A 69 14.28 -3.85 -15.51
C GLN A 69 15.54 -4.02 -16.37
N LYS A 70 16.71 -3.59 -15.88
CA LYS A 70 18.01 -3.69 -16.56
C LYS A 70 17.98 -3.08 -17.98
N LEU A 71 17.44 -1.87 -18.04
CA LEU A 71 17.25 -1.11 -19.28
C LEU A 71 18.28 0.01 -19.49
N TYR A 72 18.84 0.55 -18.40
CA TYR A 72 19.68 1.74 -18.44
C TYR A 72 21.15 1.40 -18.43
N PHE A 73 21.66 0.72 -17.38
CA PHE A 73 23.06 0.30 -17.32
C PHE A 73 23.40 -0.69 -18.43
N THR A 74 24.71 -0.68 -18.79
CA THR A 74 25.31 -1.76 -19.56
C THR A 74 26.09 -2.69 -18.64
N GLN A 75 26.38 -3.92 -19.10
CA GLN A 75 27.23 -4.85 -18.34
C GLN A 75 28.61 -4.25 -18.06
N ARG A 76 29.13 -3.43 -18.99
CA ARG A 76 30.41 -2.71 -18.80
C ARG A 76 30.35 -1.72 -17.62
N ASP A 77 29.25 -0.99 -17.45
CA ASP A 77 29.06 -0.09 -16.30
C ASP A 77 29.08 -0.89 -15.00
N VAL A 78 28.29 -1.97 -14.95
CA VAL A 78 28.19 -2.86 -13.79
C VAL A 78 29.53 -3.50 -13.45
N ASP A 79 30.29 -4.01 -14.44
CA ASP A 79 31.61 -4.58 -14.22
C ASP A 79 32.61 -3.53 -13.70
N GLY A 80 32.50 -2.28 -14.18
CA GLY A 80 33.29 -1.15 -13.69
C GLY A 80 33.03 -0.86 -12.21
N PHE A 81 31.76 -0.79 -11.82
CA PHE A 81 31.35 -0.59 -10.43
C PHE A 81 31.72 -1.78 -9.56
N GLN A 82 31.51 -3.01 -10.04
CA GLN A 82 31.87 -4.24 -9.33
C GLN A 82 33.35 -4.26 -8.98
N LYS A 83 34.23 -3.90 -9.92
CA LYS A 83 35.67 -3.83 -9.69
C LYS A 83 36.04 -2.79 -8.65
N LYS A 84 35.32 -1.67 -8.59
CA LYS A 84 35.62 -0.53 -7.71
C LYS A 84 35.02 -0.67 -6.34
N TYR A 85 33.76 -1.14 -6.23
CA TYR A 85 32.93 -1.08 -5.05
C TYR A 85 32.45 -2.46 -4.57
N GLY A 86 32.32 -3.45 -5.45
CA GLY A 86 31.84 -4.78 -5.08
C GLY A 86 32.67 -5.38 -3.95
N GLY A 87 32.01 -5.93 -2.94
CA GLY A 87 32.66 -6.49 -1.76
C GLY A 87 33.35 -5.49 -0.82
N ARG A 88 33.28 -4.18 -1.07
CA ARG A 88 33.99 -3.13 -0.30
C ARG A 88 33.07 -2.11 0.38
N LEU A 89 31.80 -2.04 0.02
CA LEU A 89 30.86 -1.04 0.55
C LEU A 89 30.74 -1.11 2.08
N HIS A 90 30.79 -2.31 2.67
CA HIS A 90 30.76 -2.47 4.13
C HIS A 90 31.92 -1.73 4.83
N THR A 91 33.12 -1.72 4.22
CA THR A 91 34.28 -0.99 4.75
C THR A 91 34.12 0.52 4.54
N LEU A 92 33.64 0.93 3.37
CA LEU A 92 33.40 2.34 3.06
C LEU A 92 32.34 2.96 4.00
N LEU A 93 31.27 2.22 4.30
CA LEU A 93 30.26 2.65 5.27
C LEU A 93 30.87 2.89 6.66
N LEU A 94 31.65 1.95 7.19
CA LEU A 94 32.29 2.12 8.51
C LEU A 94 33.34 3.23 8.54
N GLN A 95 33.98 3.52 7.41
CA GLN A 95 34.94 4.62 7.26
C GLN A 95 34.27 5.98 7.07
N GLY A 96 32.95 6.04 6.83
CA GLY A 96 32.23 7.27 6.52
C GLY A 96 32.60 7.85 5.14
N ASN A 97 32.77 6.99 4.13
CA ASN A 97 33.13 7.37 2.75
C ASN A 97 32.26 6.63 1.72
N SER A 98 31.04 6.24 2.09
CA SER A 98 30.19 5.44 1.22
C SER A 98 29.40 6.25 0.19
N MET A 99 29.18 7.53 0.45
CA MET A 99 28.40 8.39 -0.44
C MET A 99 29.09 8.66 -1.77
N ASP A 100 30.43 8.62 -1.82
CA ASP A 100 31.16 8.73 -3.10
C ASP A 100 30.76 7.61 -4.06
N ALA A 101 30.62 6.38 -3.56
CA ALA A 101 30.17 5.25 -4.36
C ALA A 101 28.71 5.42 -4.82
N ALA A 102 27.83 5.82 -3.92
CA ALA A 102 26.43 6.05 -4.22
C ALA A 102 26.25 7.14 -5.29
N THR A 103 26.91 8.27 -5.13
CA THR A 103 26.85 9.42 -6.04
C THR A 103 27.45 9.09 -7.42
N GLU A 104 28.56 8.34 -7.46
CA GLU A 104 29.16 7.94 -8.74
C GLU A 104 28.25 7.00 -9.53
N ILE A 105 27.69 5.98 -8.88
CA ILE A 105 26.78 5.03 -9.52
C ILE A 105 25.52 5.76 -9.99
N TYR A 106 24.92 6.61 -9.14
CA TYR A 106 23.76 7.41 -9.52
C TYR A 106 24.07 8.39 -10.67
N GLY A 107 25.24 9.00 -10.64
CA GLY A 107 25.69 9.90 -11.71
C GLY A 107 25.74 9.20 -13.07
N VAL A 108 26.25 7.96 -13.13
CA VAL A 108 26.23 7.15 -14.36
C VAL A 108 24.80 6.77 -14.73
N PHE A 109 23.96 6.36 -13.76
CA PHE A 109 22.54 6.08 -14.00
C PHE A 109 21.85 7.27 -14.67
N ARG A 110 22.01 8.48 -14.13
CA ARG A 110 21.44 9.72 -14.68
C ARG A 110 21.90 9.97 -16.13
N VAL A 111 23.19 9.77 -16.42
CA VAL A 111 23.71 9.89 -17.79
C VAL A 111 23.06 8.86 -18.71
N ARG A 112 22.95 7.61 -18.27
CA ARG A 112 22.33 6.55 -19.07
C ARG A 112 20.85 6.82 -19.33
N VAL A 113 20.09 7.29 -18.32
CA VAL A 113 18.70 7.70 -18.51
C VAL A 113 18.59 8.82 -19.54
N SER A 114 19.45 9.85 -19.45
CA SER A 114 19.46 10.96 -20.40
C SER A 114 19.74 10.49 -21.84
N GLU A 115 20.73 9.61 -22.02
CA GLU A 115 21.04 9.01 -23.33
C GLU A 115 19.86 8.19 -23.90
N ARG A 116 19.18 7.42 -23.03
CA ARG A 116 18.02 6.60 -23.45
C ARG A 116 16.81 7.46 -23.77
N VAL A 117 16.58 8.53 -23.02
CA VAL A 117 15.50 9.48 -23.31
C VAL A 117 15.77 10.23 -24.61
N ALA A 118 16.99 10.69 -24.85
CA ALA A 118 17.35 11.31 -26.12
C ALA A 118 17.12 10.36 -27.30
N GLN A 119 17.56 9.09 -27.18
CA GLN A 119 17.29 8.06 -28.18
C GLN A 119 15.78 7.82 -28.37
N ALA A 120 15.00 7.82 -27.28
CA ALA A 120 13.55 7.67 -27.38
C ALA A 120 12.89 8.80 -28.17
N GLN A 121 13.32 10.06 -27.93
CA GLN A 121 12.82 11.20 -28.70
C GLN A 121 13.15 11.09 -30.20
N GLU A 122 14.40 10.70 -30.53
CA GLU A 122 14.81 10.48 -31.92
C GLU A 122 13.98 9.38 -32.61
N LEU A 123 13.71 8.28 -31.91
CA LEU A 123 12.87 7.18 -32.43
C LEU A 123 11.40 7.60 -32.63
N LEU A 124 10.88 8.44 -31.72
CA LEU A 124 9.49 8.91 -31.77
C LEU A 124 9.23 9.91 -32.90
N ASP A 125 10.25 10.58 -33.41
CA ASP A 125 10.15 11.44 -34.61
C ASP A 125 10.07 10.59 -35.91
N GLY A 126 10.44 9.29 -35.86
CA GLY A 126 10.40 8.37 -36.98
C GLY A 126 9.07 7.62 -37.11
N ASP A 127 8.97 6.80 -38.17
CA ASP A 127 7.83 5.91 -38.37
C ASP A 127 8.09 4.52 -37.78
N PHE A 128 7.04 3.93 -37.19
CA PHE A 128 7.08 2.57 -36.67
C PHE A 128 6.30 1.61 -37.55
N GLU A 129 6.96 0.52 -37.95
CA GLU A 129 6.30 -0.61 -38.56
C GLU A 129 5.96 -1.67 -37.54
N PHE A 130 4.67 -1.99 -37.40
CA PHE A 130 4.17 -2.98 -36.42
C PHE A 130 3.84 -4.33 -37.14
N THR A 131 4.74 -4.75 -38.02
CA THR A 131 4.67 -5.99 -38.73
C THR A 131 5.81 -6.94 -38.34
N GLY A 132 5.72 -8.22 -38.69
CA GLY A 132 6.76 -9.21 -38.33
C GLY A 132 6.50 -9.94 -37.02
N ASP A 133 7.46 -10.78 -36.61
CA ASP A 133 7.33 -11.68 -35.45
C ASP A 133 8.11 -11.21 -34.22
N ASP A 134 8.52 -9.94 -34.20
CA ASP A 134 9.24 -9.36 -33.07
C ASP A 134 8.40 -9.33 -31.79
N SER A 135 9.06 -9.49 -30.66
CA SER A 135 8.44 -9.44 -29.34
C SER A 135 9.33 -8.76 -28.32
N VAL A 136 8.73 -8.28 -27.23
CA VAL A 136 9.41 -7.70 -26.07
C VAL A 136 9.08 -8.52 -24.83
N MET A 137 10.02 -8.58 -23.88
CA MET A 137 9.77 -9.20 -22.57
C MET A 137 8.96 -8.26 -21.69
N MET A 138 7.93 -8.79 -21.01
CA MET A 138 7.15 -8.03 -20.02
C MET A 138 7.97 -7.70 -18.77
N SER A 139 8.80 -8.63 -18.32
CA SER A 139 9.71 -8.45 -17.20
C SER A 139 11.11 -8.87 -17.58
N ARG A 140 12.08 -8.01 -17.29
CA ARG A 140 13.50 -8.21 -17.54
C ARG A 140 14.32 -8.39 -16.26
N LYS A 141 13.67 -8.47 -15.09
CA LYS A 141 14.34 -8.55 -13.78
C LYS A 141 15.39 -9.68 -13.70
N ASP A 142 15.13 -10.82 -14.36
CA ASP A 142 15.94 -12.03 -14.28
C ASP A 142 16.94 -12.20 -15.44
N VAL A 143 17.04 -11.21 -16.37
CA VAL A 143 18.02 -11.27 -17.45
C VAL A 143 19.28 -10.46 -17.13
N ALA A 144 20.40 -10.69 -17.83
CA ALA A 144 21.61 -9.87 -17.71
C ALA A 144 21.38 -8.46 -18.28
N TRP A 145 22.18 -7.49 -17.83
CA TRP A 145 22.26 -6.19 -18.49
C TRP A 145 22.74 -6.34 -19.94
N SER A 146 22.39 -5.41 -20.79
CA SER A 146 22.88 -5.36 -22.17
C SER A 146 24.42 -5.30 -22.17
N THR A 147 25.06 -6.08 -23.05
CA THR A 147 26.53 -6.22 -23.09
C THR A 147 27.24 -4.89 -23.35
N ASP A 148 26.62 -4.06 -24.18
CA ASP A 148 27.16 -2.78 -24.62
C ASP A 148 26.04 -1.83 -25.08
N ASP A 149 26.42 -0.62 -25.49
CA ASP A 149 25.46 0.39 -25.92
C ASP A 149 24.68 -0.01 -27.19
N THR A 150 25.23 -0.82 -28.07
CA THR A 150 24.53 -1.28 -29.28
C THR A 150 23.40 -2.23 -28.90
N ALA A 151 23.67 -3.21 -28.04
CA ALA A 151 22.66 -4.13 -27.53
C ALA A 151 21.59 -3.42 -26.70
N ALA A 152 22.00 -2.41 -25.90
CA ALA A 152 21.08 -1.58 -25.14
C ALA A 152 20.16 -0.76 -26.05
N LYS A 153 20.69 -0.14 -27.11
CA LYS A 153 19.89 0.59 -28.12
C LYS A 153 18.84 -0.28 -28.77
N LEU A 154 19.19 -1.49 -29.19
CA LEU A 154 18.21 -2.43 -29.76
C LEU A 154 17.13 -2.84 -28.76
N THR A 155 17.51 -3.06 -27.50
CA THR A 155 16.53 -3.35 -26.44
C THR A 155 15.58 -2.19 -26.26
N TRP A 156 16.12 -0.97 -26.22
CA TRP A 156 15.35 0.24 -26.04
C TRP A 156 14.41 0.55 -27.20
N GLU A 157 14.87 0.37 -28.44
CA GLU A 157 14.04 0.50 -29.64
C GLU A 157 12.77 -0.38 -29.55
N ARG A 158 12.91 -1.64 -29.13
CA ARG A 158 11.77 -2.53 -28.92
C ARG A 158 10.84 -2.05 -27.82
N GLN A 159 11.38 -1.49 -26.72
CA GLN A 159 10.56 -0.94 -25.64
C GLN A 159 9.75 0.28 -26.10
N ILE A 160 10.37 1.20 -26.87
CA ILE A 160 9.69 2.36 -27.42
C ILE A 160 8.60 1.94 -28.40
N LYS A 161 8.93 1.00 -29.30
CA LYS A 161 7.96 0.43 -30.23
C LYS A 161 6.76 -0.20 -29.53
N GLU A 162 6.99 -0.96 -28.44
CA GLU A 162 5.92 -1.51 -27.62
C GLU A 162 5.07 -0.41 -26.96
N ALA A 163 5.70 0.60 -26.39
CA ALA A 163 5.00 1.69 -25.71
C ALA A 163 4.07 2.46 -26.68
N VAL A 164 4.52 2.74 -27.90
CA VAL A 164 3.70 3.41 -28.93
C VAL A 164 2.57 2.50 -29.39
N LEU A 165 2.84 1.21 -29.62
CA LEU A 165 1.82 0.24 -30.04
C LEU A 165 0.75 0.08 -28.95
N ALA A 166 1.16 -0.06 -27.69
CA ALA A 166 0.23 -0.20 -26.58
C ALA A 166 -0.70 1.01 -26.43
N GLU A 167 -0.15 2.24 -26.54
CA GLU A 167 -0.92 3.46 -26.46
C GLU A 167 -1.88 3.63 -27.67
N THR A 168 -1.41 3.27 -28.87
CA THR A 168 -2.24 3.28 -30.08
C THR A 168 -3.44 2.35 -29.93
N LEU A 169 -3.20 1.11 -29.51
CA LEU A 169 -4.25 0.10 -29.32
C LEU A 169 -5.21 0.49 -28.19
N ARG A 170 -4.70 1.08 -27.11
CA ARG A 170 -5.52 1.60 -26.01
C ARG A 170 -6.50 2.67 -26.51
N ARG A 171 -5.99 3.63 -27.26
CA ARG A 171 -6.81 4.71 -27.84
C ARG A 171 -7.88 4.17 -28.79
N GLU A 172 -7.48 3.28 -29.72
CA GLU A 172 -8.42 2.64 -30.66
C GLU A 172 -9.52 1.87 -29.94
N LEU A 173 -9.17 1.15 -28.86
CA LEU A 173 -10.14 0.41 -28.04
C LEU A 173 -11.13 1.35 -27.34
N LEU A 174 -10.65 2.44 -26.70
CA LEU A 174 -11.51 3.40 -26.02
C LEU A 174 -12.47 4.12 -26.99
N THR A 175 -11.97 4.55 -28.16
CA THR A 175 -12.80 5.14 -29.22
C THR A 175 -13.87 4.17 -29.70
N LYS A 176 -13.51 2.88 -29.90
CA LYS A 176 -14.46 1.83 -30.28
C LYS A 176 -15.53 1.64 -29.20
N MET A 177 -15.13 1.52 -27.92
CA MET A 177 -16.06 1.35 -26.81
C MET A 177 -17.01 2.53 -26.66
N ALA A 178 -16.51 3.77 -26.75
CA ALA A 178 -17.33 4.97 -26.70
C ALA A 178 -18.37 4.99 -27.82
N LYS A 179 -17.95 4.68 -29.05
CA LYS A 179 -18.84 4.58 -30.21
C LYS A 179 -19.92 3.53 -30.06
N GLU A 180 -19.56 2.32 -29.58
CA GLU A 180 -20.50 1.22 -29.35
C GLU A 180 -21.54 1.54 -28.28
N GLN A 181 -21.15 2.34 -27.26
CA GLN A 181 -22.03 2.77 -26.17
C GLN A 181 -22.76 4.09 -26.45
N GLY A 182 -22.51 4.75 -27.59
CA GLY A 182 -23.09 6.07 -27.90
C GLY A 182 -22.64 7.16 -26.93
N LYS A 183 -21.45 7.05 -26.33
CA LYS A 183 -20.85 8.00 -25.41
C LYS A 183 -19.80 8.86 -26.11
N ALA A 184 -19.44 9.99 -25.49
CA ALA A 184 -18.32 10.82 -25.95
C ALA A 184 -17.02 10.03 -25.85
N ASP A 185 -16.14 10.16 -26.84
CA ASP A 185 -14.81 9.56 -26.82
C ASP A 185 -13.96 10.26 -25.72
N PRO A 186 -13.53 9.55 -24.67
CA PRO A 186 -12.71 10.14 -23.62
C PRO A 186 -11.31 10.54 -24.09
N GLY A 187 -10.87 9.98 -25.24
CA GLY A 187 -9.60 10.30 -25.87
C GLY A 187 -9.69 11.30 -27.02
N ALA A 188 -10.85 11.96 -27.24
CA ALA A 188 -11.01 12.91 -28.35
C ALA A 188 -10.02 14.08 -28.29
N ASP A 189 -9.73 14.55 -27.08
CA ASP A 189 -8.79 15.65 -26.81
C ASP A 189 -7.39 15.12 -26.38
N ASP A 190 -7.18 13.80 -26.40
CA ASP A 190 -5.91 13.19 -26.01
C ASP A 190 -4.82 13.49 -27.05
N LEU A 191 -3.60 13.65 -26.54
CA LEU A 191 -2.40 13.76 -27.36
C LEU A 191 -2.20 12.54 -28.25
N ASP A 192 -1.46 12.70 -29.33
CA ASP A 192 -1.05 11.57 -30.16
C ASP A 192 -0.30 10.51 -29.34
N PRO A 193 -0.46 9.20 -29.61
CA PRO A 193 0.24 8.14 -28.86
C PRO A 193 1.75 8.33 -28.78
N ARG A 194 2.41 8.82 -29.84
CA ARG A 194 3.85 9.13 -29.82
C ARG A 194 4.16 10.29 -28.91
N GLU A 195 3.35 11.33 -28.95
CA GLU A 195 3.51 12.51 -28.09
C GLU A 195 3.32 12.15 -26.62
N LYS A 196 2.34 11.32 -26.26
CA LYS A 196 2.17 10.78 -24.91
C LYS A 196 3.40 10.01 -24.45
N VAL A 197 3.94 9.12 -25.29
CA VAL A 197 5.15 8.38 -24.96
C VAL A 197 6.35 9.32 -24.81
N SER A 198 6.48 10.33 -25.68
CA SER A 198 7.51 11.38 -25.58
C SER A 198 7.45 12.10 -24.23
N LEU A 199 6.27 12.57 -23.82
CA LEU A 199 6.07 13.24 -22.54
C LEU A 199 6.37 12.33 -21.34
N ARG A 200 6.05 11.03 -21.42
CA ARG A 200 6.39 10.05 -20.37
C ARG A 200 7.90 9.99 -20.15
N TYR A 201 8.70 9.95 -21.20
CA TYR A 201 10.16 9.90 -21.09
C TYR A 201 10.77 11.26 -20.69
N LYS A 202 10.20 12.38 -21.13
CA LYS A 202 10.60 13.72 -20.64
C LYS A 202 10.37 13.85 -19.13
N ARG A 203 9.24 13.36 -18.61
CA ARG A 203 8.97 13.31 -17.16
C ARG A 203 9.96 12.43 -16.41
N LEU A 204 10.27 11.25 -16.95
CA LEU A 204 11.27 10.38 -16.36
C LEU A 204 12.61 11.10 -16.24
N LEU A 205 13.07 11.78 -17.30
CA LEU A 205 14.30 12.55 -17.26
C LEU A 205 14.25 13.66 -16.21
N ALA A 206 13.18 14.45 -16.19
CA ALA A 206 12.99 15.50 -15.21
C ALA A 206 13.01 14.96 -13.77
N SER A 207 12.37 13.81 -13.51
CA SER A 207 12.38 13.18 -12.19
C SER A 207 13.76 12.70 -11.75
N VAL A 208 14.59 12.22 -12.69
CA VAL A 208 15.97 11.78 -12.41
C VAL A 208 16.93 12.96 -12.24
N GLU A 209 16.69 14.07 -12.96
CA GLU A 209 17.48 15.29 -12.84
C GLU A 209 17.19 16.08 -11.55
N ASP A 210 15.96 15.99 -11.02
CA ASP A 210 15.51 16.66 -9.79
C ASP A 210 16.00 15.99 -8.49
N VAL A 211 16.65 14.83 -8.59
CA VAL A 211 17.19 14.08 -7.45
C VAL A 211 18.38 14.79 -6.84
N ASP A 212 18.31 15.08 -5.54
CA ASP A 212 19.38 15.72 -4.78
C ASP A 212 20.24 14.71 -3.99
N ASP A 213 21.24 15.21 -3.24
CA ASP A 213 22.13 14.35 -2.44
C ASP A 213 21.40 13.59 -1.33
N GLU A 214 20.30 14.14 -0.79
CA GLU A 214 19.45 13.46 0.22
C GLU A 214 18.72 12.31 -0.41
N ASP A 215 18.18 12.49 -1.62
CA ASP A 215 17.50 11.44 -2.37
C ASP A 215 18.46 10.30 -2.74
N VAL A 216 19.69 10.63 -3.22
CA VAL A 216 20.74 9.63 -3.51
C VAL A 216 21.11 8.85 -2.25
N ALA A 217 21.26 9.54 -1.13
CA ALA A 217 21.53 8.90 0.16
C ALA A 217 20.38 7.98 0.57
N ASN A 218 19.15 8.42 0.38
CA ASN A 218 17.96 7.61 0.69
C ASN A 218 17.94 6.31 -0.13
N TYR A 219 18.14 6.37 -1.45
CA TYR A 219 18.19 5.18 -2.30
C TYR A 219 19.30 4.21 -1.86
N PHE A 220 20.50 4.72 -1.62
CA PHE A 220 21.63 3.87 -1.25
C PHE A 220 21.49 3.28 0.15
N LEU A 221 21.14 4.09 1.17
CA LEU A 221 21.01 3.62 2.55
C LEU A 221 19.82 2.66 2.71
N SER A 222 18.74 2.86 1.95
CA SER A 222 17.63 1.93 1.88
C SER A 222 18.04 0.59 1.28
N ALA A 223 18.82 0.57 0.20
CA ALA A 223 19.36 -0.66 -0.38
C ALA A 223 20.27 -1.40 0.62
N VAL A 224 21.13 -0.68 1.35
CA VAL A 224 21.96 -1.26 2.42
C VAL A 224 21.11 -1.87 3.53
N ALA A 225 20.02 -1.20 3.94
CA ALA A 225 19.14 -1.68 4.97
C ALA A 225 18.37 -2.94 4.52
N ARG A 226 17.81 -2.92 3.31
CA ARG A 226 17.00 -4.02 2.73
C ARG A 226 17.82 -5.27 2.40
N ALA A 227 19.14 -5.16 2.28
CA ALA A 227 20.02 -6.32 2.16
C ALA A 227 20.04 -7.23 3.42
N TYR A 228 19.56 -6.75 4.56
CA TYR A 228 19.39 -7.55 5.78
C TYR A 228 18.05 -8.28 5.81
N ASP A 229 16.98 -7.62 5.47
CA ASP A 229 15.64 -8.17 5.27
C ASP A 229 14.74 -7.11 4.57
N PRO A 230 13.66 -7.52 3.88
CA PRO A 230 12.86 -6.61 3.05
C PRO A 230 12.08 -5.54 3.83
N HIS A 231 12.02 -5.63 5.15
CA HIS A 231 11.28 -4.70 6.02
C HIS A 231 12.17 -3.75 6.80
N THR A 232 13.47 -4.00 6.83
CA THR A 232 14.47 -3.08 7.38
C THR A 232 14.75 -2.02 6.33
N ASP A 233 14.62 -0.73 6.70
CA ASP A 233 14.70 0.37 5.74
C ASP A 233 15.28 1.63 6.38
N TYR A 234 15.99 2.43 5.60
CA TYR A 234 16.32 3.79 5.96
C TYR A 234 15.12 4.67 5.61
N MET A 235 14.73 5.52 6.52
CA MET A 235 13.63 6.47 6.34
C MET A 235 14.16 7.88 6.56
N SER A 236 14.07 8.73 5.56
CA SER A 236 14.30 10.16 5.71
C SER A 236 13.35 10.74 6.77
N PHE A 237 13.64 11.95 7.25
CA PHE A 237 12.73 12.66 8.15
C PHE A 237 11.32 12.82 7.54
N ARG A 238 11.26 13.03 6.23
CA ARG A 238 10.01 13.17 5.48
C ARG A 238 9.20 11.88 5.49
N GLU A 239 9.83 10.75 5.20
CA GLU A 239 9.19 9.43 5.17
C GLU A 239 8.71 9.01 6.55
N MET A 240 9.47 9.31 7.62
CA MET A 240 9.02 9.06 8.99
C MET A 240 7.77 9.86 9.36
N ASN A 241 7.69 11.13 8.96
CA ASN A 241 6.50 11.94 9.20
C ASN A 241 5.28 11.41 8.45
N ARG A 242 5.47 10.94 7.20
CA ARG A 242 4.41 10.28 6.41
C ARG A 242 3.96 9.01 7.12
N PHE A 243 4.89 8.13 7.49
CA PHE A 243 4.61 6.89 8.23
C PHE A 243 3.80 7.13 9.52
N LYS A 244 4.17 8.16 10.30
CA LYS A 244 3.41 8.53 11.51
C LYS A 244 1.99 9.00 11.18
N GLY A 245 1.83 9.78 10.13
CA GLY A 245 0.52 10.25 9.66
C GLY A 245 -0.38 9.09 9.21
N ASP A 246 0.17 8.18 8.42
CA ASP A 246 -0.54 7.01 7.91
C ASP A 246 -0.98 6.09 9.07
N MET A 247 -0.12 5.92 10.09
CA MET A 247 -0.46 5.13 11.27
C MET A 247 -1.58 5.74 12.14
N LYS A 248 -1.76 7.08 12.10
CA LYS A 248 -2.84 7.76 12.83
C LYS A 248 -4.14 7.90 12.06
N ASN A 249 -4.17 7.55 10.77
CA ASN A 249 -5.24 7.89 9.83
C ASN A 249 -5.58 9.39 9.81
N GLU A 250 -4.58 10.22 10.05
CA GLU A 250 -4.66 11.67 10.03
C GLU A 250 -3.55 12.25 9.17
N LEU A 251 -3.85 13.30 8.47
CA LEU A 251 -2.84 14.13 7.81
C LEU A 251 -3.08 15.61 8.08
N VAL A 252 -2.02 16.42 8.03
CA VAL A 252 -2.15 17.88 8.05
C VAL A 252 -1.91 18.42 6.65
N GLY A 253 -2.93 19.04 6.09
CA GLY A 253 -2.88 19.55 4.71
C GLY A 253 -4.18 20.25 4.32
N ILE A 254 -4.49 20.20 3.04
CA ILE A 254 -5.69 20.83 2.48
C ILE A 254 -6.88 19.88 2.31
N GLY A 255 -6.69 18.58 2.40
CA GLY A 255 -7.76 17.60 2.19
C GLY A 255 -8.15 17.42 0.73
N ALA A 256 -7.18 17.36 -0.18
CA ALA A 256 -7.37 17.10 -1.59
C ALA A 256 -6.60 15.86 -2.04
N LEU A 257 -7.22 15.06 -2.93
CA LEU A 257 -6.56 13.96 -3.63
C LEU A 257 -5.97 14.52 -4.93
N LEU A 258 -4.66 14.32 -5.08
CA LEU A 258 -3.87 14.85 -6.18
C LEU A 258 -3.44 13.73 -7.12
N GLN A 259 -3.39 14.02 -8.41
CA GLN A 259 -2.86 13.14 -9.44
C GLN A 259 -2.01 13.93 -10.42
N ALA A 260 -0.85 13.39 -10.81
CA ALA A 260 -0.04 14.00 -11.86
C ALA A 260 -0.68 13.76 -13.24
N GLU A 261 -0.77 14.80 -14.07
CA GLU A 261 -1.21 14.70 -15.46
C GLU A 261 -0.06 14.52 -16.45
N GLU A 262 -0.39 14.10 -17.67
CA GLU A 262 0.61 13.79 -18.71
C GLU A 262 1.41 15.02 -19.14
N ASP A 263 0.83 16.21 -19.09
CA ASP A 263 1.47 17.50 -19.43
C ASP A 263 2.26 18.11 -18.28
N GLY A 264 2.37 17.41 -17.15
CA GLY A 264 3.17 17.81 -15.99
C GLY A 264 2.40 18.57 -14.91
N ALA A 265 1.15 18.96 -15.12
CA ALA A 265 0.33 19.61 -14.09
C ALA A 265 -0.11 18.59 -13.02
N THR A 266 -0.54 19.10 -11.88
CA THR A 266 -1.15 18.30 -10.81
C THR A 266 -2.65 18.61 -10.73
N ILE A 267 -3.49 17.61 -11.00
CA ILE A 267 -4.96 17.78 -11.01
C ILE A 267 -5.60 17.34 -9.69
N ILE A 268 -6.70 18.01 -9.32
CA ILE A 268 -7.53 17.69 -8.15
C ILE A 268 -8.52 16.59 -8.52
N LYS A 269 -8.28 15.36 -8.06
CA LYS A 269 -9.16 14.20 -8.29
C LYS A 269 -10.17 13.95 -7.20
N GLY A 270 -9.95 14.50 -6.00
CA GLY A 270 -10.89 14.38 -4.90
C GLY A 270 -10.74 15.50 -3.88
N ILE A 271 -11.82 15.76 -3.14
CA ILE A 271 -11.84 16.71 -2.03
C ILE A 271 -12.54 16.05 -0.86
N VAL A 272 -11.84 15.98 0.27
CA VAL A 272 -12.35 15.41 1.53
C VAL A 272 -13.45 16.30 2.08
N VAL A 273 -14.64 15.75 2.28
CA VAL A 273 -15.81 16.46 2.81
C VAL A 273 -15.53 16.95 4.23
N GLY A 274 -15.76 18.23 4.50
CA GLY A 274 -15.44 18.85 5.78
C GLY A 274 -13.94 19.15 5.99
N GLY A 275 -13.08 18.84 5.02
CA GLY A 275 -11.67 19.21 5.03
C GLY A 275 -11.42 20.68 4.72
N PRO A 276 -10.16 21.17 4.85
CA PRO A 276 -9.83 22.58 4.62
C PRO A 276 -10.21 23.11 3.24
N ALA A 277 -9.92 22.35 2.17
CA ALA A 277 -10.27 22.75 0.80
C ALA A 277 -11.80 22.79 0.59
N ASP A 278 -12.54 21.87 1.19
CA ASP A 278 -14.00 21.84 1.13
C ASP A 278 -14.61 23.05 1.86
N LYS A 279 -14.14 23.34 3.07
CA LYS A 279 -14.59 24.49 3.87
C LYS A 279 -14.27 25.81 3.19
N GLN A 280 -13.09 25.95 2.59
CA GLN A 280 -12.69 27.15 1.85
C GLN A 280 -13.47 27.31 0.56
N GLY A 281 -13.78 26.22 -0.14
CA GLY A 281 -14.79 26.15 -1.20
C GLY A 281 -14.40 26.66 -2.58
N SER A 282 -13.23 27.29 -2.78
CA SER A 282 -12.80 27.80 -4.11
C SER A 282 -12.16 26.72 -4.97
N LEU A 283 -11.43 25.77 -4.36
CA LEU A 283 -10.81 24.65 -5.08
C LEU A 283 -11.89 23.66 -5.52
N LYS A 284 -11.84 23.25 -6.78
CA LYS A 284 -12.84 22.37 -7.40
C LYS A 284 -12.20 21.09 -7.92
N LEU A 285 -13.03 20.09 -8.17
CA LEU A 285 -12.62 18.88 -8.88
C LEU A 285 -12.18 19.22 -10.30
N ASN A 286 -11.14 18.57 -10.75
CA ASN A 286 -10.47 18.76 -12.04
C ASN A 286 -9.77 20.13 -12.21
N ASP A 287 -9.67 20.95 -11.17
CA ASP A 287 -8.76 22.08 -11.18
C ASP A 287 -7.30 21.58 -11.26
N ARG A 288 -6.46 22.32 -11.99
CA ARG A 288 -5.05 21.96 -12.24
C ARG A 288 -4.15 22.92 -11.48
N VAL A 289 -3.33 22.37 -10.58
CA VAL A 289 -2.35 23.14 -9.82
C VAL A 289 -1.04 23.18 -10.63
N VAL A 290 -0.55 24.37 -10.92
CA VAL A 290 0.66 24.58 -11.73
C VAL A 290 1.80 25.21 -10.92
N ALA A 291 1.51 25.87 -9.80
CA ALA A 291 2.53 26.36 -8.87
C ALA A 291 2.01 26.39 -7.43
N VAL A 292 2.93 26.32 -6.46
CA VAL A 292 2.64 26.30 -5.03
C VAL A 292 3.54 27.27 -4.29
N ASP A 293 2.96 28.13 -3.43
CA ASP A 293 3.70 28.84 -2.39
C ASP A 293 3.41 28.21 -1.03
N SER A 294 4.34 27.40 -0.55
CA SER A 294 4.21 26.66 0.70
C SER A 294 4.16 27.55 1.94
N LEU A 295 4.74 28.74 1.89
CA LEU A 295 4.82 29.68 3.00
C LEU A 295 3.74 30.77 2.94
N ASN A 296 3.00 30.87 1.82
CA ASN A 296 2.07 31.95 1.53
C ASN A 296 2.75 33.32 1.74
N SER A 297 3.87 33.51 1.04
CA SER A 297 4.71 34.71 1.16
C SER A 297 4.02 36.00 0.64
N GLU A 298 2.85 35.89 0.05
CA GLU A 298 2.07 36.97 -0.56
C GLU A 298 2.81 37.67 -1.74
N THR A 299 3.93 37.11 -2.18
CA THR A 299 4.71 37.62 -3.31
C THR A 299 4.75 36.61 -4.45
N ALA A 300 4.79 37.07 -5.69
CA ALA A 300 4.92 36.17 -6.85
C ALA A 300 6.23 35.38 -6.82
N GLU A 301 7.24 35.86 -6.14
CA GLU A 301 8.56 35.22 -5.97
C GLU A 301 8.51 33.97 -5.07
N GLY A 302 7.46 33.80 -4.23
CA GLY A 302 7.25 32.63 -3.39
C GLY A 302 6.64 31.42 -4.11
N MET A 303 6.08 31.63 -5.34
CA MET A 303 5.46 30.56 -6.11
C MET A 303 6.51 29.67 -6.78
N ILE A 304 6.58 28.42 -6.34
CA ILE A 304 7.39 27.36 -6.94
C ILE A 304 6.58 26.74 -8.08
N ASP A 305 7.12 26.75 -9.30
CA ASP A 305 6.56 26.01 -10.43
C ASP A 305 6.66 24.51 -10.14
N ILE A 306 5.53 23.81 -10.24
CA ILE A 306 5.44 22.38 -9.97
C ILE A 306 5.21 21.52 -11.23
N MET A 307 5.29 22.13 -12.41
CA MET A 307 5.13 21.41 -13.67
C MET A 307 6.22 20.35 -13.79
N PHE A 308 5.81 19.12 -14.09
CA PHE A 308 6.67 17.93 -14.16
C PHE A 308 7.36 17.51 -12.84
N MET A 309 7.08 18.18 -11.73
CA MET A 309 7.61 17.78 -10.42
C MET A 309 6.98 16.45 -9.97
N PRO A 310 7.78 15.54 -9.37
CA PRO A 310 7.24 14.32 -8.73
C PRO A 310 6.13 14.64 -7.74
N ILE A 311 5.03 13.88 -7.80
CA ILE A 311 3.82 14.17 -7.02
C ILE A 311 4.05 14.19 -5.50
N ASP A 312 4.98 13.39 -4.99
CA ASP A 312 5.37 13.37 -3.59
C ASP A 312 6.01 14.68 -3.16
N LYS A 313 6.86 15.31 -3.99
CA LYS A 313 7.42 16.64 -3.74
C LYS A 313 6.34 17.73 -3.78
N VAL A 314 5.40 17.64 -4.73
CA VAL A 314 4.23 18.55 -4.78
C VAL A 314 3.41 18.43 -3.49
N VAL A 315 3.12 17.21 -3.05
CA VAL A 315 2.39 16.96 -1.80
C VAL A 315 3.12 17.56 -0.59
N GLU A 316 4.46 17.49 -0.56
CA GLU A 316 5.26 18.12 0.51
C GLU A 316 5.13 19.64 0.55
N LEU A 317 5.15 20.29 -0.60
CA LEU A 317 4.95 21.74 -0.69
C LEU A 317 3.55 22.15 -0.20
N ILE A 318 2.55 21.32 -0.49
CA ILE A 318 1.15 21.57 -0.09
C ILE A 318 0.92 21.25 1.39
N ARG A 319 1.50 20.16 1.93
CA ARG A 319 1.46 19.83 3.36
C ARG A 319 2.28 20.82 4.18
N GLY A 320 2.08 20.83 5.49
CA GLY A 320 2.84 21.69 6.40
C GLY A 320 2.26 21.68 7.81
N LYS A 321 2.68 22.62 8.65
CA LYS A 321 2.18 22.69 10.03
C LYS A 321 0.71 23.12 10.06
N GLN A 322 -0.05 22.55 10.99
CA GLN A 322 -1.44 22.92 11.23
C GLN A 322 -1.59 24.43 11.45
N ARG A 323 -2.65 25.02 10.91
CA ARG A 323 -2.98 26.45 10.96
C ARG A 323 -2.05 27.37 10.18
N THR A 324 -1.10 26.82 9.39
CA THR A 324 -0.37 27.61 8.38
C THR A 324 -1.16 27.63 7.08
N SER A 325 -0.89 28.61 6.21
CA SER A 325 -1.55 28.71 4.92
C SER A 325 -0.63 28.26 3.78
N VAL A 326 -1.22 27.79 2.70
CA VAL A 326 -0.57 27.52 1.41
C VAL A 326 -1.34 28.24 0.33
N ALA A 327 -0.62 28.86 -0.63
CA ALA A 327 -1.21 29.42 -1.82
C ALA A 327 -0.96 28.51 -3.02
N LEU A 328 -2.01 28.23 -3.78
CA LEU A 328 -1.99 27.40 -4.97
C LEU A 328 -2.31 28.28 -6.18
N LYS A 329 -1.46 28.23 -7.20
CA LYS A 329 -1.78 28.79 -8.52
C LYS A 329 -2.49 27.72 -9.33
N VAL A 330 -3.74 27.98 -9.66
CA VAL A 330 -4.67 26.98 -10.19
C VAL A 330 -5.21 27.43 -11.53
N GLU A 331 -5.19 26.55 -12.52
CA GLU A 331 -5.96 26.67 -13.76
C GLU A 331 -7.35 26.05 -13.49
N PRO A 332 -8.44 26.85 -13.53
CA PRO A 332 -9.77 26.35 -13.22
C PRO A 332 -10.27 25.33 -14.25
N SER A 333 -10.93 24.28 -13.79
CA SER A 333 -11.64 23.35 -14.68
C SER A 333 -12.73 24.10 -15.47
N GLY A 334 -12.56 24.15 -16.78
CA GLY A 334 -13.49 24.89 -17.67
C GLY A 334 -13.18 26.37 -17.84
N GLY A 335 -12.05 26.90 -17.32
CA GLY A 335 -11.51 28.23 -17.59
C GLY A 335 -10.94 28.36 -19.01
N ALA A 336 -10.63 29.58 -19.42
CA ALA A 336 -9.92 29.80 -20.68
C ALA A 336 -8.46 29.28 -20.61
N PRO A 337 -7.86 28.82 -21.72
CA PRO A 337 -6.47 28.40 -21.73
C PRO A 337 -5.53 29.48 -21.19
N GLY A 338 -4.74 29.14 -20.16
CA GLY A 338 -3.81 30.05 -19.48
C GLY A 338 -4.43 30.95 -18.42
N GLU A 339 -5.75 30.86 -18.18
CA GLU A 339 -6.40 31.50 -17.06
C GLU A 339 -5.93 30.86 -15.75
N THR A 340 -5.45 31.68 -14.82
CA THR A 340 -5.00 31.16 -13.52
C THR A 340 -5.56 31.98 -12.37
N ASN A 341 -5.90 31.32 -11.28
CA ASN A 341 -6.33 31.91 -10.03
C ASN A 341 -5.40 31.52 -8.91
N ILE A 342 -5.21 32.36 -7.90
CA ILE A 342 -4.50 32.04 -6.67
C ILE A 342 -5.53 31.71 -5.61
N ILE A 343 -5.43 30.48 -5.05
CA ILE A 343 -6.30 29.97 -4.00
C ILE A 343 -5.46 29.78 -2.74
N VAL A 344 -5.81 30.49 -1.67
CA VAL A 344 -5.14 30.34 -0.36
C VAL A 344 -5.99 29.46 0.53
N ILE A 345 -5.38 28.40 1.07
CA ILE A 345 -6.05 27.43 1.95
C ILE A 345 -5.25 27.34 3.25
N GLN A 346 -5.93 27.47 4.38
CA GLN A 346 -5.34 27.20 5.68
C GLN A 346 -5.27 25.69 5.92
N ARG A 347 -4.08 25.17 6.17
CA ARG A 347 -3.87 23.75 6.50
C ARG A 347 -4.48 23.40 7.85
N ASP A 348 -5.14 22.26 7.92
CA ASP A 348 -5.68 21.73 9.16
C ASP A 348 -5.59 20.20 9.17
N LYS A 349 -5.97 19.58 10.27
CA LYS A 349 -6.14 18.13 10.36
C LYS A 349 -7.22 17.67 9.39
N VAL A 350 -6.92 16.63 8.64
CA VAL A 350 -7.83 15.92 7.74
C VAL A 350 -7.93 14.49 8.24
N GLU A 351 -9.10 14.10 8.71
CA GLU A 351 -9.39 12.73 9.08
C GLU A 351 -9.71 11.90 7.84
N LEU A 352 -9.04 10.78 7.68
CA LEU A 352 -9.29 9.84 6.59
C LEU A 352 -10.38 8.85 7.02
N LYS A 353 -11.63 9.29 7.04
CA LYS A 353 -12.76 8.50 7.54
C LYS A 353 -13.02 7.22 6.72
N ASP A 354 -12.67 7.22 5.45
CA ASP A 354 -12.72 6.02 4.60
C ASP A 354 -11.72 4.93 5.06
N GLU A 355 -10.66 5.32 5.80
CA GLU A 355 -9.64 4.43 6.35
C GLU A 355 -9.92 4.04 7.81
N GLN A 356 -11.05 4.43 8.37
CA GLN A 356 -11.47 4.03 9.71
C GLN A 356 -12.26 2.72 9.65
N VAL A 357 -12.32 2.04 10.79
CA VAL A 357 -13.17 0.85 10.93
C VAL A 357 -14.63 1.19 10.68
N SER A 358 -15.31 0.30 9.98
CA SER A 358 -16.75 0.40 9.71
C SER A 358 -17.49 -0.87 10.10
N GLY A 359 -18.77 -0.75 10.39
CA GLY A 359 -19.67 -1.85 10.70
C GLY A 359 -20.85 -1.93 9.73
N GLU A 360 -21.36 -3.11 9.54
CA GLU A 360 -22.63 -3.36 8.85
C GLU A 360 -23.43 -4.38 9.66
N LEU A 361 -24.76 -4.23 9.70
CA LEU A 361 -25.65 -5.29 10.12
C LEU A 361 -26.46 -5.75 8.90
N ILE A 362 -26.43 -7.05 8.65
CA ILE A 362 -27.15 -7.68 7.54
C ILE A 362 -28.23 -8.60 8.13
N GLU A 363 -29.48 -8.25 7.97
CA GLU A 363 -30.58 -9.17 8.26
C GLU A 363 -30.78 -10.10 7.05
N MET A 364 -30.73 -11.40 7.28
CA MET A 364 -30.83 -12.43 6.26
C MET A 364 -31.89 -13.45 6.66
N LYS A 365 -32.85 -13.71 5.79
CA LYS A 365 -33.82 -14.79 5.98
C LYS A 365 -33.16 -16.11 5.58
N ASN A 366 -33.27 -17.11 6.47
CA ASN A 366 -32.90 -18.49 6.13
C ASN A 366 -34.02 -19.17 5.31
N ASP A 367 -33.80 -20.42 4.92
CA ASP A 367 -34.75 -21.19 4.11
C ASP A 367 -36.11 -21.49 4.85
N GLU A 368 -36.09 -21.44 6.18
CA GLU A 368 -37.31 -21.60 7.03
C GLU A 368 -38.02 -20.25 7.26
N GLY A 369 -37.52 -19.13 6.72
CA GLY A 369 -38.06 -17.78 6.85
C GLY A 369 -37.69 -17.07 8.15
N GLU A 370 -36.80 -17.66 8.97
CA GLU A 370 -36.28 -17.01 10.16
C GLU A 370 -35.24 -15.96 9.77
N ILE A 371 -35.17 -14.87 10.52
CA ILE A 371 -34.18 -13.80 10.29
C ILE A 371 -32.92 -14.13 11.08
N ARG A 372 -31.77 -14.17 10.37
CA ARG A 372 -30.43 -14.20 10.95
C ARG A 372 -29.81 -12.82 10.83
N ARG A 373 -29.24 -12.31 11.91
CA ARG A 373 -28.57 -11.01 11.98
C ARG A 373 -27.07 -11.21 11.94
N ILE A 374 -26.45 -10.83 10.85
CA ILE A 374 -25.02 -10.96 10.60
C ILE A 374 -24.36 -9.60 10.80
N GLY A 375 -23.51 -9.48 11.81
CA GLY A 375 -22.63 -8.34 11.97
C GLY A 375 -21.42 -8.47 11.04
N VAL A 376 -21.02 -7.39 10.40
CA VAL A 376 -19.76 -7.32 9.63
C VAL A 376 -18.95 -6.16 10.18
N ILE A 377 -17.68 -6.40 10.49
CA ILE A 377 -16.71 -5.37 10.85
C ILE A 377 -15.61 -5.39 9.80
N THR A 378 -15.41 -4.27 9.11
CA THR A 378 -14.29 -4.09 8.16
C THR A 378 -13.24 -3.21 8.80
N LEU A 379 -12.02 -3.72 8.95
CA LEU A 379 -10.87 -3.03 9.53
C LEU A 379 -9.80 -2.83 8.46
N PRO A 380 -9.62 -1.61 7.93
CA PRO A 380 -8.63 -1.35 6.87
C PRO A 380 -7.18 -1.42 7.36
N SER A 381 -6.90 -1.02 8.60
CA SER A 381 -5.56 -1.09 9.21
C SER A 381 -5.65 -1.15 10.74
N PHE A 382 -4.57 -1.62 11.39
CA PHE A 382 -4.46 -1.54 12.85
C PHE A 382 -3.87 -0.19 13.26
N TYR A 383 -4.62 0.88 12.97
CA TYR A 383 -4.21 2.26 13.24
C TYR A 383 -4.12 2.59 14.73
N ALA A 384 -3.14 3.42 15.07
CA ALA A 384 -2.94 3.92 16.42
C ALA A 384 -2.16 5.23 16.41
N ASP A 385 -2.51 6.14 17.30
CA ASP A 385 -1.68 7.31 17.62
C ASP A 385 -0.63 6.93 18.67
N PHE A 386 0.63 6.83 18.26
CA PHE A 386 1.74 6.47 19.15
C PHE A 386 2.23 7.62 20.02
N ASP A 387 1.93 8.88 19.65
CA ASP A 387 2.44 10.05 20.37
C ASP A 387 1.49 10.46 21.50
N GLU A 388 0.19 10.62 21.20
CA GLU A 388 -0.82 11.11 22.14
C GLU A 388 -1.80 10.03 22.62
N GLY A 389 -1.89 8.91 21.89
CA GLY A 389 -2.75 7.78 22.20
C GLY A 389 -4.25 8.04 22.05
N LEU A 390 -4.62 9.09 21.30
CA LEU A 390 -6.00 9.54 21.14
C LEU A 390 -6.78 8.67 20.16
N THR A 391 -6.14 8.23 19.10
CA THR A 391 -6.74 7.39 18.05
C THR A 391 -6.31 5.94 18.22
N ARG A 392 -7.27 5.01 18.33
CA ARG A 392 -7.01 3.60 18.60
C ARG A 392 -8.06 2.72 17.95
N CYS A 393 -7.66 1.92 16.96
CA CYS A 393 -8.59 1.04 16.25
C CYS A 393 -9.26 0.01 17.17
N SER A 394 -8.60 -0.44 18.24
CA SER A 394 -9.23 -1.39 19.18
C SER A 394 -10.42 -0.77 19.91
N VAL A 395 -10.34 0.53 20.28
CA VAL A 395 -11.46 1.25 20.91
C VAL A 395 -12.61 1.41 19.93
N ASP A 396 -12.30 1.75 18.70
CA ASP A 396 -13.34 1.94 17.66
C ASP A 396 -14.02 0.62 17.29
N VAL A 397 -13.23 -0.47 17.15
CA VAL A 397 -13.79 -1.83 16.95
C VAL A 397 -14.65 -2.26 18.12
N GLU A 398 -14.23 -1.99 19.36
CA GLU A 398 -15.04 -2.32 20.55
C GLU A 398 -16.39 -1.62 20.51
N ARG A 399 -16.43 -0.32 20.18
CA ARG A 399 -17.67 0.46 20.08
C ARG A 399 -18.63 -0.11 19.03
N ILE A 400 -18.10 -0.45 17.82
CA ILE A 400 -18.90 -1.06 16.76
C ILE A 400 -19.39 -2.44 17.18
N LEU A 401 -18.51 -3.26 17.76
CA LEU A 401 -18.84 -4.61 18.21
C LEU A 401 -19.96 -4.60 19.27
N VAL A 402 -19.85 -3.72 20.28
CA VAL A 402 -20.89 -3.56 21.32
C VAL A 402 -22.21 -3.15 20.68
N ARG A 403 -22.22 -2.18 19.77
CA ARG A 403 -23.44 -1.78 19.07
C ARG A 403 -24.08 -2.92 18.28
N LEU A 404 -23.29 -3.69 17.53
CA LEU A 404 -23.80 -4.86 16.79
C LEU A 404 -24.39 -5.92 17.74
N MET A 405 -23.84 -6.09 18.95
CA MET A 405 -24.38 -6.97 19.97
C MET A 405 -25.70 -6.45 20.55
N GLU A 406 -25.84 -5.14 20.75
CA GLU A 406 -27.10 -4.50 21.16
C GLU A 406 -28.19 -4.74 20.11
N GLU A 407 -27.86 -4.76 18.83
CA GLU A 407 -28.73 -5.12 17.71
C GLU A 407 -29.00 -6.64 17.61
N LYS A 408 -28.49 -7.42 18.57
CA LYS A 408 -28.69 -8.88 18.68
C LYS A 408 -28.20 -9.65 17.46
N MET A 409 -27.00 -9.37 17.00
CA MET A 409 -26.36 -10.16 15.93
C MET A 409 -26.20 -11.63 16.35
N ASP A 410 -26.47 -12.57 15.44
CA ASP A 410 -26.28 -14.00 15.62
C ASP A 410 -24.86 -14.48 15.36
N GLY A 411 -24.13 -13.76 14.49
CA GLY A 411 -22.77 -14.08 14.10
C GLY A 411 -22.02 -12.86 13.59
N LEU A 412 -20.67 -12.96 13.53
CA LEU A 412 -19.77 -11.88 13.14
C LEU A 412 -18.85 -12.30 11.99
N VAL A 413 -18.85 -11.53 10.90
CA VAL A 413 -17.77 -11.52 9.91
C VAL A 413 -16.78 -10.42 10.27
N PHE A 414 -15.50 -10.75 10.42
CA PHE A 414 -14.43 -9.79 10.62
C PHE A 414 -13.57 -9.73 9.36
N ASP A 415 -13.68 -8.66 8.59
CA ASP A 415 -13.01 -8.50 7.29
C ASP A 415 -11.66 -7.81 7.45
N LEU A 416 -10.57 -8.57 7.20
CA LEU A 416 -9.18 -8.12 7.22
C LEU A 416 -8.56 -8.07 5.82
N ARG A 417 -9.34 -8.21 4.77
CA ARG A 417 -8.83 -8.11 3.41
C ARG A 417 -8.27 -6.71 3.16
N ASN A 418 -7.17 -6.65 2.41
CA ASN A 418 -6.39 -5.43 2.15
C ASN A 418 -5.80 -4.75 3.40
N ASN A 419 -5.76 -5.43 4.55
CA ASN A 419 -5.22 -4.88 5.79
C ASN A 419 -3.75 -5.28 5.96
N GLY A 420 -2.82 -4.37 5.66
CA GLY A 420 -1.37 -4.58 5.76
C GLY A 420 -0.81 -4.68 7.19
N GLY A 421 -1.66 -4.59 8.21
CA GLY A 421 -1.26 -4.68 9.62
C GLY A 421 -1.29 -3.33 10.33
N GLY A 422 -0.32 -3.10 11.23
CA GLY A 422 -0.20 -1.88 12.04
C GLY A 422 0.26 -2.18 13.46
N SER A 423 -0.40 -1.60 14.46
CA SER A 423 0.00 -1.66 15.86
C SER A 423 -0.13 -3.05 16.50
N LEU A 424 0.98 -3.58 17.00
CA LEU A 424 1.01 -4.83 17.76
C LEU A 424 0.17 -4.74 19.06
N GLU A 425 0.14 -3.58 19.68
CA GLU A 425 -0.63 -3.39 20.91
C GLU A 425 -2.13 -3.40 20.64
N GLU A 426 -2.56 -2.82 19.53
CA GLU A 426 -3.97 -2.82 19.13
C GLU A 426 -4.47 -4.22 18.79
N VAL A 427 -3.70 -5.01 18.04
CA VAL A 427 -4.09 -6.40 17.75
C VAL A 427 -4.12 -7.27 19.01
N ARG A 428 -3.18 -7.05 19.95
CA ARG A 428 -3.16 -7.77 21.24
C ARG A 428 -4.45 -7.54 22.03
N ARG A 429 -4.88 -6.28 22.14
CA ARG A 429 -6.15 -5.92 22.80
C ARG A 429 -7.36 -6.48 22.07
N MET A 430 -7.41 -6.30 20.75
CA MET A 430 -8.53 -6.72 19.91
C MET A 430 -8.74 -8.25 19.96
N THR A 431 -7.65 -9.03 19.97
CA THR A 431 -7.76 -10.49 20.14
C THR A 431 -8.49 -10.85 21.44
N GLY A 432 -8.24 -10.07 22.51
CA GLY A 432 -8.92 -10.25 23.80
C GLY A 432 -10.44 -10.02 23.77
N PHE A 433 -10.98 -9.35 22.77
CA PHE A 433 -12.44 -9.23 22.60
C PHE A 433 -13.12 -10.56 22.26
N PHE A 434 -12.35 -11.52 21.75
CA PHE A 434 -12.86 -12.78 21.20
C PHE A 434 -12.35 -14.02 21.94
N VAL A 435 -11.22 -13.94 22.65
CA VAL A 435 -10.64 -15.06 23.41
C VAL A 435 -10.47 -14.69 24.88
N GLN A 436 -10.52 -15.68 25.76
CA GLN A 436 -10.20 -15.48 27.16
C GLN A 436 -8.75 -15.02 27.33
N ARG A 437 -8.43 -14.47 28.52
CA ARG A 437 -7.06 -14.14 28.87
C ARG A 437 -6.11 -15.30 28.57
N GLY A 438 -5.08 -15.01 27.78
CA GLY A 438 -4.08 -15.98 27.37
C GLY A 438 -3.19 -15.42 26.26
N PRO A 439 -2.24 -16.25 25.78
CA PRO A 439 -1.28 -15.86 24.75
C PRO A 439 -1.95 -15.41 23.45
N VAL A 440 -1.58 -14.21 22.96
CA VAL A 440 -1.99 -13.70 21.67
C VAL A 440 -0.90 -13.91 20.63
N VAL A 441 0.32 -13.60 21.02
CA VAL A 441 1.50 -13.69 20.16
C VAL A 441 2.74 -13.90 21.03
N GLN A 442 3.71 -14.62 20.50
CA GLN A 442 5.03 -14.77 21.10
C GLN A 442 6.04 -13.97 20.27
N VAL A 443 6.92 -13.19 20.90
CA VAL A 443 7.97 -12.46 20.21
C VAL A 443 9.34 -12.94 20.66
N LYS A 444 10.22 -13.25 19.69
CA LYS A 444 11.59 -13.72 19.94
C LYS A 444 12.58 -12.63 19.52
N ASN A 445 13.44 -12.21 20.44
CA ASN A 445 14.48 -11.23 20.16
C ASN A 445 15.76 -11.86 19.58
N THR A 446 16.73 -11.03 19.25
CA THR A 446 18.06 -11.42 18.74
C THR A 446 18.87 -12.35 19.66
N LEU A 447 18.58 -12.36 20.98
CA LEU A 447 19.22 -13.22 21.97
C LEU A 447 18.52 -14.58 22.11
N GLY A 448 17.48 -14.84 21.34
CA GLY A 448 16.68 -16.04 21.41
C GLY A 448 15.68 -16.07 22.57
N GLN A 449 15.54 -14.98 23.32
CA GLN A 449 14.57 -14.87 24.39
C GLN A 449 13.17 -14.70 23.83
N VAL A 450 12.23 -15.50 24.31
CA VAL A 450 10.82 -15.46 23.88
C VAL A 450 10.00 -14.77 24.96
N GLN A 451 9.28 -13.73 24.58
CA GLN A 451 8.30 -13.04 25.41
C GLN A 451 6.89 -13.35 24.89
N VAL A 452 6.04 -13.86 25.76
CA VAL A 452 4.62 -14.04 25.46
C VAL A 452 3.89 -12.71 25.69
N LYS A 453 3.06 -12.33 24.74
CA LYS A 453 2.16 -11.18 24.85
C LYS A 453 0.75 -11.72 25.03
N ASP A 454 0.24 -11.60 26.25
CA ASP A 454 -1.09 -12.04 26.61
C ASP A 454 -2.15 -10.98 26.31
N SER A 455 -3.38 -11.39 26.10
CA SER A 455 -4.53 -10.51 26.16
C SER A 455 -4.66 -9.93 27.59
N ASP A 456 -4.96 -8.63 27.69
CA ASP A 456 -5.27 -7.96 28.96
C ASP A 456 -6.77 -7.95 29.30
N VAL A 457 -7.61 -8.44 28.37
CA VAL A 457 -9.06 -8.52 28.56
C VAL A 457 -9.40 -9.74 29.41
N GLY A 458 -10.09 -9.54 30.50
CA GLY A 458 -10.39 -10.61 31.46
C GLY A 458 -11.43 -11.62 30.96
N LYS A 459 -12.42 -11.14 30.20
CA LYS A 459 -13.46 -11.95 29.55
C LYS A 459 -13.66 -11.46 28.13
N PRO A 460 -13.90 -12.37 27.16
CA PRO A 460 -14.22 -11.94 25.80
C PRO A 460 -15.51 -11.11 25.78
N ILE A 461 -15.52 -10.07 24.95
CA ILE A 461 -16.70 -9.24 24.70
C ILE A 461 -17.72 -10.03 23.88
N TYR A 462 -17.23 -10.78 22.88
CA TYR A 462 -18.08 -11.58 21.99
C TYR A 462 -17.59 -13.03 21.91
N SER A 463 -18.52 -13.97 22.15
CA SER A 463 -18.25 -15.43 22.13
C SER A 463 -19.12 -16.19 21.11
N GLY A 464 -19.92 -15.48 20.31
CA GLY A 464 -20.79 -16.10 19.28
C GLY A 464 -20.02 -16.61 18.06
N PRO A 465 -20.70 -17.22 17.07
CA PRO A 465 -20.10 -17.68 15.81
C PRO A 465 -19.34 -16.57 15.09
N MET A 466 -18.16 -16.90 14.54
CA MET A 466 -17.27 -15.91 13.93
C MET A 466 -16.55 -16.47 12.70
N VAL A 467 -16.51 -15.66 11.65
CA VAL A 467 -15.71 -15.87 10.44
C VAL A 467 -14.73 -14.71 10.30
N VAL A 468 -13.48 -14.99 9.92
CA VAL A 468 -12.46 -13.98 9.60
C VAL A 468 -12.13 -14.08 8.12
N MET A 469 -12.28 -12.98 7.39
CA MET A 469 -11.89 -12.89 5.98
C MET A 469 -10.45 -12.40 5.86
N ILE A 470 -9.68 -13.04 4.98
CA ILE A 470 -8.29 -12.69 4.69
C ILE A 470 -8.03 -12.70 3.19
N ASP A 471 -6.98 -12.01 2.78
CA ASP A 471 -6.42 -12.07 1.42
C ASP A 471 -4.88 -12.03 1.45
N LYS A 472 -4.24 -12.04 0.28
CA LYS A 472 -2.77 -11.92 0.15
C LYS A 472 -2.19 -10.61 0.67
N SER A 473 -3.03 -9.57 0.83
CA SER A 473 -2.62 -8.27 1.38
C SER A 473 -2.78 -8.20 2.90
N SER A 474 -3.46 -9.17 3.51
CA SER A 474 -3.55 -9.30 4.97
C SER A 474 -2.19 -9.65 5.54
N ALA A 475 -1.55 -8.71 6.26
CA ALA A 475 -0.17 -8.89 6.70
C ALA A 475 0.03 -8.53 8.20
N SER A 476 1.11 -9.03 8.81
CA SER A 476 1.59 -8.59 10.13
C SER A 476 0.52 -8.69 11.24
N ALA A 477 -0.02 -7.57 11.76
CA ALA A 477 -1.06 -7.58 12.81
C ALA A 477 -2.33 -8.32 12.38
N SER A 478 -2.72 -8.26 11.10
CA SER A 478 -3.83 -9.07 10.54
C SER A 478 -3.55 -10.56 10.67
N GLU A 479 -2.30 -10.98 10.44
CA GLU A 479 -1.88 -12.36 10.56
C GLU A 479 -1.82 -12.81 12.02
N ILE A 480 -1.48 -11.89 12.93
CA ILE A 480 -1.53 -12.17 14.39
C ILE A 480 -2.97 -12.42 14.81
N LEU A 481 -3.92 -11.56 14.43
CA LEU A 481 -5.33 -11.73 14.80
C LEU A 481 -5.92 -13.02 14.19
N ALA A 482 -5.82 -13.16 12.86
CA ALA A 482 -6.35 -14.32 12.16
C ALA A 482 -5.71 -15.64 12.65
N GLY A 483 -4.38 -15.63 12.83
CA GLY A 483 -3.62 -16.78 13.30
C GLY A 483 -3.96 -17.17 14.75
N ALA A 484 -4.08 -16.20 15.65
CA ALA A 484 -4.48 -16.45 17.03
C ALA A 484 -5.90 -17.01 17.12
N LEU A 485 -6.87 -16.37 16.42
CA LEU A 485 -8.26 -16.85 16.41
C LEU A 485 -8.40 -18.25 15.80
N GLN A 486 -7.58 -18.57 14.79
CA GLN A 486 -7.52 -19.93 14.22
C GLN A 486 -6.92 -20.93 15.21
N ASP A 487 -5.78 -20.61 15.84
CA ASP A 487 -5.13 -21.47 16.83
C ASP A 487 -6.04 -21.79 18.02
N TYR A 488 -6.80 -20.79 18.47
CA TYR A 488 -7.78 -20.97 19.53
C TYR A 488 -9.05 -21.74 19.09
N ASN A 489 -9.20 -22.12 17.83
CA ASN A 489 -10.45 -22.66 17.28
C ASN A 489 -11.63 -21.70 17.53
N ARG A 490 -11.37 -20.37 17.54
CA ARG A 490 -12.35 -19.35 17.87
C ARG A 490 -13.13 -18.87 16.66
N ALA A 491 -12.53 -18.91 15.48
CA ALA A 491 -13.13 -18.44 14.24
C ALA A 491 -12.76 -19.34 13.06
N VAL A 492 -13.66 -19.37 12.07
CA VAL A 492 -13.36 -19.95 10.76
C VAL A 492 -12.66 -18.88 9.91
N VAL A 493 -11.43 -19.15 9.47
CA VAL A 493 -10.70 -18.27 8.58
C VAL A 493 -11.00 -18.65 7.14
N ILE A 494 -11.40 -17.67 6.30
CA ILE A 494 -11.79 -17.86 4.90
C ILE A 494 -11.14 -16.79 4.02
N GLY A 495 -10.79 -17.13 2.79
CA GLY A 495 -10.26 -16.18 1.81
C GLY A 495 -9.23 -16.77 0.88
N ASP A 496 -8.24 -15.98 0.46
CA ASP A 496 -7.16 -16.38 -0.46
C ASP A 496 -6.37 -17.59 0.08
N SER A 497 -5.57 -18.21 -0.77
CA SER A 497 -4.77 -19.40 -0.42
C SER A 497 -3.89 -19.24 0.82
N SER A 498 -3.47 -18.00 1.14
CA SER A 498 -2.78 -17.62 2.37
C SER A 498 -2.83 -16.09 2.55
N THR A 499 -2.45 -15.60 3.73
CA THR A 499 -2.08 -14.20 3.95
C THR A 499 -0.68 -13.91 3.39
N PHE A 500 -0.17 -12.68 3.57
CA PHE A 500 1.10 -12.20 3.03
C PHE A 500 2.33 -13.02 3.50
N GLY A 501 2.37 -13.39 4.76
CA GLY A 501 3.49 -14.18 5.32
C GLY A 501 4.53 -13.38 6.09
N LYS A 502 4.21 -12.19 6.60
CA LYS A 502 5.13 -11.39 7.39
C LYS A 502 5.14 -11.85 8.85
N GLY A 503 6.32 -12.27 9.33
CA GLY A 503 6.52 -12.76 10.70
C GLY A 503 7.52 -11.93 11.51
N THR A 504 7.79 -10.67 11.12
CA THR A 504 8.83 -9.81 11.71
C THR A 504 8.26 -8.55 12.34
N VAL A 505 8.95 -8.05 13.36
CA VAL A 505 8.62 -6.79 14.08
C VAL A 505 9.72 -5.77 13.84
N GLN A 506 9.34 -4.61 13.31
CA GLN A 506 10.24 -3.49 13.08
C GLN A 506 10.08 -2.44 14.17
N GLN A 507 11.20 -1.76 14.45
CA GLN A 507 11.22 -0.58 15.31
C GLN A 507 11.96 0.56 14.61
N PRO A 508 11.34 1.74 14.44
CA PRO A 508 12.05 2.93 14.02
C PRO A 508 13.02 3.41 15.09
N MET A 509 14.27 3.62 14.73
CA MET A 509 15.33 4.11 15.59
C MET A 509 15.88 5.42 15.02
N ASP A 510 15.90 6.46 15.84
CA ASP A 510 16.38 7.79 15.44
C ASP A 510 17.91 7.80 15.31
N ILE A 511 18.42 7.93 14.09
CA ILE A 511 19.87 7.95 13.81
C ILE A 511 20.48 9.24 14.34
N GLY A 512 19.74 10.34 14.35
CA GLY A 512 20.21 11.64 14.87
C GLY A 512 20.69 11.59 16.32
N ARG A 513 20.12 10.69 17.14
CA ARG A 513 20.58 10.49 18.53
C ARG A 513 21.99 9.93 18.62
N MET A 514 22.46 9.24 17.60
CA MET A 514 23.80 8.63 17.54
C MET A 514 24.84 9.58 16.96
N LEU A 515 24.42 10.68 16.32
CA LEU A 515 25.32 11.65 15.74
C LEU A 515 25.97 12.56 16.79
N PRO A 516 27.17 13.13 16.52
CA PRO A 516 27.81 14.13 17.38
C PRO A 516 26.91 15.34 17.64
N LEU A 517 27.07 15.99 18.82
CA LEU A 517 26.21 17.10 19.25
C LEU A 517 26.20 18.31 18.31
N PHE A 518 27.27 18.50 17.56
CA PHE A 518 27.42 19.59 16.59
C PHE A 518 26.88 19.25 15.20
N ALA A 519 26.46 18.01 14.94
CA ALA A 519 25.91 17.59 13.68
C ALA A 519 24.43 18.00 13.53
N VAL A 520 23.94 18.04 12.29
CA VAL A 520 22.51 18.27 11.98
C VAL A 520 21.75 16.98 12.25
N ARG A 521 21.21 16.86 13.46
CA ARG A 521 20.61 15.64 13.97
C ARG A 521 19.19 15.40 13.47
N ASP A 522 18.41 16.45 13.39
CA ASP A 522 16.99 16.43 13.04
C ASP A 522 16.72 16.00 11.57
N LYS A 523 17.75 16.07 10.71
CA LYS A 523 17.68 15.62 9.30
C LYS A 523 18.39 14.30 9.02
N ALA A 524 18.89 13.62 10.06
CA ALA A 524 19.61 12.36 9.88
C ALA A 524 18.73 11.15 9.51
N GLY A 525 17.43 11.27 9.64
CA GLY A 525 16.48 10.20 9.38
C GLY A 525 16.43 9.12 10.46
N TYR A 526 15.82 8.02 10.13
CA TYR A 526 15.53 6.90 11.02
C TYR A 526 15.91 5.58 10.34
N LEU A 527 16.36 4.63 11.15
CA LEU A 527 16.48 3.23 10.72
C LEU A 527 15.26 2.46 11.25
N LYS A 528 14.36 2.04 10.35
CA LYS A 528 13.30 1.08 10.66
C LYS A 528 13.93 -0.32 10.60
N VAL A 529 14.27 -0.91 11.73
CA VAL A 529 15.04 -2.16 11.82
C VAL A 529 14.22 -3.31 12.37
N THR A 530 14.35 -4.49 11.77
CA THR A 530 13.78 -5.73 12.28
C THR A 530 14.54 -6.18 13.51
N ILE A 531 13.87 -6.11 14.68
CA ILE A 531 14.45 -6.43 15.99
C ILE A 531 13.96 -7.76 16.57
N GLN A 532 12.82 -8.25 16.11
CA GLN A 532 12.17 -9.46 16.61
C GLN A 532 11.45 -10.21 15.50
N LYS A 533 11.26 -11.51 15.72
CA LYS A 533 10.25 -12.31 14.99
C LYS A 533 9.07 -12.59 15.89
N PHE A 534 7.90 -12.70 15.33
CA PHE A 534 6.73 -13.11 16.08
C PHE A 534 6.20 -14.48 15.65
N TYR A 535 5.51 -15.12 16.56
CA TYR A 535 4.98 -16.47 16.41
C TYR A 535 3.56 -16.52 16.99
N ARG A 536 2.75 -17.38 16.41
CA ARG A 536 1.39 -17.66 16.87
C ARG A 536 1.44 -18.30 18.29
N PRO A 537 0.32 -18.32 19.02
CA PRO A 537 0.22 -19.02 20.31
C PRO A 537 0.67 -20.48 20.25
N SER A 538 0.38 -21.17 19.14
CA SER A 538 0.80 -22.56 18.88
C SER A 538 2.30 -22.72 18.61
N GLY A 539 3.08 -21.63 18.53
CA GLY A 539 4.51 -21.64 18.22
C GLY A 539 4.84 -21.69 16.73
N SER A 540 3.87 -21.72 15.84
CA SER A 540 4.06 -21.60 14.40
C SER A 540 4.38 -20.16 14.01
N SER A 541 5.23 -19.95 12.98
CA SER A 541 5.49 -18.63 12.42
C SER A 541 4.54 -18.36 11.26
N THR A 542 4.22 -17.08 11.03
CA THR A 542 3.59 -16.63 9.77
C THR A 542 4.62 -16.32 8.69
N GLN A 543 5.91 -16.20 9.07
CA GLN A 543 6.99 -15.86 8.15
C GLN A 543 7.01 -16.79 6.94
N MET A 544 6.95 -16.25 5.74
CA MET A 544 6.89 -16.88 4.43
C MET A 544 5.58 -17.64 4.12
N ASP A 545 4.99 -18.34 5.09
CA ASP A 545 3.84 -19.22 4.86
C ASP A 545 2.50 -18.48 5.01
N GLY A 546 2.46 -17.41 5.81
CA GLY A 546 1.24 -16.71 6.18
C GLY A 546 0.30 -17.52 7.07
N VAL A 547 -0.95 -17.09 7.13
CA VAL A 547 -2.07 -17.82 7.71
C VAL A 547 -2.82 -18.52 6.60
N VAL A 548 -2.78 -19.84 6.56
CA VAL A 548 -3.55 -20.63 5.60
C VAL A 548 -5.00 -20.72 6.10
N PRO A 549 -6.00 -20.32 5.31
CA PRO A 549 -7.39 -20.30 5.74
C PRO A 549 -7.95 -21.71 5.98
N SER A 550 -8.97 -21.79 6.80
CA SER A 550 -9.75 -23.03 6.98
C SER A 550 -10.56 -23.37 5.72
N ILE A 551 -11.03 -22.34 5.00
CA ILE A 551 -11.76 -22.46 3.74
C ILE A 551 -11.07 -21.51 2.73
N ALA A 552 -10.39 -22.07 1.73
CA ALA A 552 -9.77 -21.30 0.67
C ALA A 552 -10.78 -21.00 -0.45
N LEU A 553 -10.78 -19.77 -0.95
CA LEU A 553 -11.56 -19.33 -2.08
C LEU A 553 -10.63 -19.04 -3.28
N PRO A 554 -11.08 -19.29 -4.52
CA PRO A 554 -10.32 -18.89 -5.70
C PRO A 554 -10.13 -17.37 -5.76
N SER A 555 -8.88 -16.90 -5.91
CA SER A 555 -8.54 -15.49 -6.04
C SER A 555 -7.53 -15.26 -7.17
N ILE A 556 -7.67 -14.17 -7.91
CA ILE A 556 -6.73 -13.82 -8.99
C ILE A 556 -5.30 -13.61 -8.46
N THR A 557 -5.17 -13.24 -7.19
CA THR A 557 -3.87 -13.08 -6.51
C THR A 557 -3.07 -14.39 -6.46
N ASP A 558 -3.73 -15.56 -6.58
CA ASP A 558 -3.08 -16.88 -6.69
C ASP A 558 -2.28 -17.08 -7.98
N ALA A 559 -2.44 -16.18 -8.95
CA ALA A 559 -1.64 -16.15 -10.16
C ALA A 559 -0.39 -15.27 -10.04
N LEU A 560 -0.26 -14.49 -8.98
CA LEU A 560 0.78 -13.48 -8.79
C LEU A 560 1.75 -13.89 -7.69
N ASP A 561 3.01 -13.49 -7.84
CA ASP A 561 4.05 -13.65 -6.82
C ASP A 561 3.88 -12.58 -5.73
N ILE A 562 2.82 -12.70 -4.93
CA ILE A 562 2.51 -11.81 -3.81
C ILE A 562 2.74 -12.55 -2.49
N GLY A 563 3.54 -11.97 -1.61
CA GLY A 563 3.84 -12.48 -0.29
C GLY A 563 5.31 -12.40 0.07
N GLU A 564 5.61 -12.61 1.35
CA GLU A 564 6.95 -12.56 1.92
C GLU A 564 7.94 -13.52 1.23
N ALA A 565 7.47 -14.70 0.84
CA ALA A 565 8.30 -15.73 0.20
C ALA A 565 8.88 -15.31 -1.16
N TYR A 566 8.32 -14.25 -1.78
CA TYR A 566 8.77 -13.72 -3.07
C TYR A 566 9.66 -12.48 -2.93
N LEU A 567 9.88 -12.00 -1.70
CA LEU A 567 10.74 -10.86 -1.43
C LEU A 567 12.20 -11.31 -1.28
N ASP A 568 13.11 -10.53 -1.85
CA ASP A 568 14.54 -10.75 -1.66
C ASP A 568 14.91 -10.58 -0.18
N ASN A 569 15.88 -11.33 0.27
CA ASN A 569 16.40 -11.29 1.64
C ASN A 569 15.37 -11.57 2.75
N ALA A 570 14.21 -12.14 2.42
CA ALA A 570 13.22 -12.53 3.42
C ALA A 570 13.84 -13.47 4.48
N LEU A 571 13.54 -13.22 5.75
CA LEU A 571 14.03 -14.08 6.83
C LEU A 571 13.38 -15.47 6.74
N PRO A 572 14.11 -16.56 7.00
CA PRO A 572 13.59 -17.91 6.86
C PRO A 572 12.47 -18.20 7.85
N HIS A 573 11.55 -19.10 7.47
CA HIS A 573 10.56 -19.68 8.37
C HIS A 573 11.23 -20.47 9.49
N ASP A 574 10.75 -20.33 10.71
CA ASP A 574 11.11 -21.20 11.85
C ASP A 574 9.91 -21.37 12.79
N ARG A 575 10.07 -22.23 13.79
CA ARG A 575 9.05 -22.54 14.79
C ARG A 575 9.66 -22.50 16.20
N ILE A 576 8.82 -22.17 17.18
CA ILE A 576 9.16 -22.24 18.60
C ILE A 576 8.15 -23.14 19.33
N ARG A 577 8.35 -23.34 20.62
CA ARG A 577 7.39 -24.11 21.44
C ARG A 577 6.08 -23.33 21.58
N PRO A 578 4.92 -24.02 21.64
CA PRO A 578 3.67 -23.36 22.02
C PRO A 578 3.82 -22.62 23.35
N ALA A 579 3.11 -21.52 23.51
CA ALA A 579 3.07 -20.78 24.76
C ALA A 579 2.51 -21.67 25.89
N ALA A 580 3.11 -21.60 27.07
CA ALA A 580 2.80 -22.52 28.18
C ALA A 580 1.32 -22.52 28.59
N ASP A 581 0.71 -21.32 28.57
CA ASP A 581 -0.70 -21.12 28.96
C ASP A 581 -1.68 -21.15 27.76
N PHE A 582 -1.20 -21.49 26.58
CA PHE A 582 -2.06 -21.66 25.42
C PHE A 582 -2.93 -22.91 25.55
N ARG A 583 -4.24 -22.74 25.42
CA ARG A 583 -5.25 -23.82 25.42
C ARG A 583 -6.28 -23.52 24.36
N ALA A 584 -6.27 -24.32 23.29
CA ALA A 584 -7.28 -24.21 22.24
C ALA A 584 -8.66 -24.65 22.75
N LEU A 585 -9.71 -24.01 22.24
CA LEU A 585 -11.08 -24.48 22.37
C LEU A 585 -11.26 -25.76 21.55
N ASP A 586 -12.34 -26.50 21.83
CA ASP A 586 -12.62 -27.69 21.03
C ASP A 586 -12.96 -27.29 19.58
N HIS A 587 -12.16 -27.78 18.63
CA HIS A 587 -12.32 -27.43 17.23
C HIS A 587 -13.58 -28.03 16.59
N GLN A 588 -14.18 -29.06 17.18
CA GLN A 588 -15.42 -29.65 16.68
C GLN A 588 -16.59 -28.63 16.71
N ALA A 589 -16.52 -27.64 17.61
CA ALA A 589 -17.50 -26.57 17.68
C ALA A 589 -17.49 -25.62 16.45
N LEU A 590 -16.48 -25.71 15.58
CA LEU A 590 -16.45 -24.95 14.31
C LEU A 590 -17.09 -25.68 13.14
N PHE A 591 -17.48 -26.96 13.27
CA PHE A 591 -18.13 -27.76 12.23
C PHE A 591 -17.39 -27.73 10.86
N LEU A 592 -16.07 -27.56 10.86
CA LEU A 592 -15.25 -27.32 9.66
C LEU A 592 -15.47 -28.32 8.53
N PRO A 593 -15.59 -29.65 8.75
CA PRO A 593 -15.86 -30.60 7.66
C PRO A 593 -17.17 -30.27 6.91
N ARG A 594 -18.23 -29.96 7.65
CA ARG A 594 -19.55 -29.62 7.06
C ARG A 594 -19.52 -28.26 6.35
N LEU A 595 -18.89 -27.25 6.96
CA LEU A 595 -18.76 -25.93 6.33
C LEU A 595 -17.94 -25.97 5.04
N LYS A 596 -16.85 -26.78 5.01
CA LYS A 596 -16.06 -27.00 3.80
C LYS A 596 -16.87 -27.64 2.68
N GLU A 597 -17.62 -28.68 2.98
CA GLU A 597 -18.51 -29.35 2.04
C GLU A 597 -19.51 -28.36 1.41
N LEU A 598 -20.26 -27.65 2.24
CA LEU A 598 -21.26 -26.67 1.81
C LEU A 598 -20.63 -25.52 1.00
N SER A 599 -19.48 -25.03 1.42
CA SER A 599 -18.75 -23.99 0.70
C SER A 599 -18.24 -24.48 -0.65
N GLN A 600 -17.68 -25.69 -0.73
CA GLN A 600 -17.20 -26.28 -1.98
C GLN A 600 -18.34 -26.46 -2.99
N GLU A 601 -19.53 -26.89 -2.55
CA GLU A 601 -20.71 -26.99 -3.39
C GLU A 601 -21.09 -25.61 -3.98
N ARG A 602 -21.18 -24.57 -3.15
CA ARG A 602 -21.53 -23.21 -3.59
C ARG A 602 -20.47 -22.59 -4.50
N VAL A 603 -19.19 -22.71 -4.14
CA VAL A 603 -18.07 -22.20 -4.93
C VAL A 603 -18.01 -22.91 -6.29
N GLY A 604 -18.19 -24.23 -6.34
CA GLY A 604 -18.23 -25.01 -7.58
C GLY A 604 -19.40 -24.65 -8.49
N ALA A 605 -20.55 -24.29 -7.92
CA ALA A 605 -21.73 -23.85 -8.66
C ALA A 605 -21.69 -22.35 -9.04
N CYS A 606 -20.82 -21.56 -8.44
CA CYS A 606 -20.76 -20.12 -8.66
C CYS A 606 -19.98 -19.77 -9.92
N GLN A 607 -20.66 -19.16 -10.90
CA GLN A 607 -20.07 -18.79 -12.16
C GLN A 607 -18.95 -17.74 -12.02
N ASP A 608 -19.02 -16.84 -11.04
CA ASP A 608 -17.97 -15.85 -10.83
C ASP A 608 -16.66 -16.48 -10.35
N PHE A 609 -16.71 -17.47 -9.46
CA PHE A 609 -15.49 -18.23 -9.11
C PHE A 609 -14.95 -19.04 -10.29
N ASN A 610 -15.79 -19.57 -11.14
CA ASN A 610 -15.35 -20.24 -12.37
C ASN A 610 -14.63 -19.25 -13.31
N TYR A 611 -15.10 -18.01 -13.43
CA TYR A 611 -14.39 -16.96 -14.17
C TYR A 611 -13.03 -16.64 -13.56
N VAL A 612 -12.95 -16.52 -12.25
CA VAL A 612 -11.67 -16.28 -11.52
C VAL A 612 -10.68 -17.43 -11.80
N ILE A 613 -11.12 -18.68 -11.74
CA ILE A 613 -10.27 -19.85 -12.01
C ILE A 613 -9.72 -19.79 -13.45
N GLN A 614 -10.57 -19.46 -14.43
CA GLN A 614 -10.13 -19.30 -15.83
C GLN A 614 -9.10 -18.17 -15.97
N ASP A 615 -9.30 -17.06 -15.26
CA ASP A 615 -8.40 -15.92 -15.31
C ASP A 615 -7.06 -16.22 -14.63
N ILE A 616 -7.05 -17.01 -13.53
CA ILE A 616 -5.82 -17.53 -12.90
C ILE A 616 -5.00 -18.35 -13.92
N ILE A 617 -5.64 -19.28 -14.63
CA ILE A 617 -4.95 -20.12 -15.61
C ILE A 617 -4.35 -19.26 -16.74
N LYS A 618 -5.12 -18.28 -17.24
CA LYS A 618 -4.70 -17.36 -18.31
C LYS A 618 -3.53 -16.48 -17.85
N ALA A 619 -3.63 -15.93 -16.63
CA ALA A 619 -2.59 -15.08 -16.04
C ALA A 619 -1.28 -15.86 -15.83
N LYS A 620 -1.33 -17.05 -15.23
CA LYS A 620 -0.14 -17.93 -15.04
C LYS A 620 0.53 -18.26 -16.37
N LYS A 621 -0.25 -18.55 -17.41
CA LYS A 621 0.28 -18.81 -18.75
C LYS A 621 1.02 -17.57 -19.29
N ARG A 622 0.39 -16.39 -19.23
CA ARG A 622 0.98 -15.13 -19.72
C ARG A 622 2.26 -14.74 -18.99
N LEU A 623 2.28 -14.89 -17.66
CA LEU A 623 3.46 -14.63 -16.85
C LEU A 623 4.61 -15.57 -17.21
N LYS A 624 4.32 -16.86 -17.43
CA LYS A 624 5.32 -17.85 -17.85
C LYS A 624 5.89 -17.57 -19.23
N GLU A 625 5.06 -17.15 -20.18
CA GLU A 625 5.48 -16.80 -21.54
C GLU A 625 6.36 -15.54 -21.55
N ASN A 626 6.12 -14.60 -20.64
CA ASN A 626 6.89 -13.36 -20.43
C ASN A 626 7.18 -12.59 -21.73
N LYS A 627 6.27 -12.62 -22.71
CA LYS A 627 6.46 -12.01 -24.03
C LYS A 627 5.22 -11.27 -24.47
N VAL A 628 5.43 -10.14 -25.14
CA VAL A 628 4.40 -9.35 -25.82
C VAL A 628 4.80 -9.14 -27.26
N SER A 629 3.90 -9.46 -28.21
CA SER A 629 4.15 -9.28 -29.64
C SER A 629 4.21 -7.78 -29.99
N LEU A 630 5.11 -7.42 -30.89
CA LEU A 630 5.19 -6.09 -31.53
C LEU A 630 4.40 -6.01 -32.84
N ASN A 631 3.72 -7.08 -33.20
CA ASN A 631 2.84 -7.14 -34.37
C ASN A 631 1.44 -6.63 -34.01
N LYS A 632 0.99 -5.56 -34.67
CA LYS A 632 -0.30 -4.92 -34.40
C LYS A 632 -1.48 -5.88 -34.62
N GLU A 633 -1.51 -6.64 -35.70
CA GLU A 633 -2.61 -7.57 -36.01
C GLU A 633 -2.74 -8.67 -34.94
N VAL A 634 -1.59 -9.17 -34.45
CA VAL A 634 -1.58 -10.18 -33.36
C VAL A 634 -2.19 -9.61 -32.08
N ARG A 635 -1.76 -8.38 -31.70
CA ARG A 635 -2.26 -7.69 -30.52
C ARG A 635 -3.75 -7.34 -30.62
N GLU A 636 -4.19 -6.87 -31.79
CA GLU A 636 -5.61 -6.58 -32.06
C GLU A 636 -6.48 -7.84 -31.92
N LYS A 637 -6.01 -8.99 -32.42
CA LYS A 637 -6.72 -10.28 -32.26
C LYS A 637 -6.80 -10.69 -30.78
N GLU A 638 -5.73 -10.53 -30.02
CA GLU A 638 -5.71 -10.81 -28.58
C GLU A 638 -6.68 -9.90 -27.82
N LEU A 639 -6.66 -8.59 -28.10
CA LEU A 639 -7.55 -7.60 -27.49
C LEU A 639 -9.01 -7.86 -27.87
N SER A 640 -9.28 -8.13 -29.16
CA SER A 640 -10.63 -8.45 -29.64
C SER A 640 -11.19 -9.71 -28.97
N LYS A 641 -10.38 -10.76 -28.84
CA LYS A 641 -10.77 -11.98 -28.10
C LYS A 641 -11.09 -11.69 -26.63
N SER A 642 -10.28 -10.85 -25.98
CA SER A 642 -10.51 -10.45 -24.60
C SER A 642 -11.77 -9.60 -24.44
N ASP A 643 -12.01 -8.66 -25.37
CA ASP A 643 -13.21 -7.82 -25.43
C ASP A 643 -14.49 -8.66 -25.62
N VAL A 644 -14.48 -9.59 -26.57
CA VAL A 644 -15.60 -10.53 -26.77
C VAL A 644 -15.88 -11.32 -25.50
N GLN A 645 -14.86 -11.91 -24.90
CA GLN A 645 -15.01 -12.67 -23.64
C GLN A 645 -15.57 -11.80 -22.50
N LYS A 646 -15.10 -10.54 -22.36
CA LYS A 646 -15.62 -9.59 -21.39
C LYS A 646 -17.11 -9.31 -21.63
N LYS A 647 -17.50 -9.03 -22.89
CA LYS A 647 -18.89 -8.76 -23.28
C LYS A 647 -19.81 -9.94 -23.01
N GLU A 648 -19.37 -11.17 -23.34
CA GLU A 648 -20.12 -12.40 -23.03
C GLU A 648 -20.33 -12.58 -21.52
N ARG A 649 -19.27 -12.41 -20.73
CA ARG A 649 -19.36 -12.48 -19.26
C ARG A 649 -20.24 -11.37 -18.68
N ASN A 650 -20.17 -10.16 -19.21
CA ASN A 650 -21.00 -9.05 -18.76
C ASN A 650 -22.48 -9.26 -19.12
N ALA A 651 -22.77 -9.83 -20.29
CA ALA A 651 -24.15 -10.17 -20.68
C ALA A 651 -24.72 -11.26 -19.77
N GLU A 652 -23.96 -12.32 -19.48
CA GLU A 652 -24.34 -13.39 -18.56
C GLU A 652 -24.56 -12.80 -17.14
N ARG A 653 -23.61 -12.00 -16.65
CA ARG A 653 -23.71 -11.35 -15.35
C ARG A 653 -24.94 -10.46 -15.25
N ARG A 654 -25.27 -9.67 -16.25
CA ARG A 654 -26.47 -8.81 -16.21
C ARG A 654 -27.74 -9.63 -15.96
N THR A 655 -27.89 -10.76 -16.64
CA THR A 655 -29.04 -11.64 -16.46
C THR A 655 -29.04 -12.26 -15.06
N ARG A 656 -27.96 -12.93 -14.69
CA ARG A 656 -27.84 -13.62 -13.39
C ARG A 656 -27.87 -12.65 -12.21
N PHE A 657 -27.23 -11.47 -12.33
CA PHE A 657 -27.21 -10.47 -11.27
C PHE A 657 -28.58 -9.83 -11.06
N ALA A 658 -29.39 -9.67 -12.10
CA ALA A 658 -30.76 -9.23 -11.97
C ALA A 658 -31.60 -10.24 -11.15
N GLU A 659 -31.47 -11.54 -11.43
CA GLU A 659 -32.14 -12.59 -10.67
C GLU A 659 -31.66 -12.64 -9.21
N ILE A 660 -30.34 -12.52 -8.98
CA ILE A 660 -29.76 -12.48 -7.64
C ILE A 660 -30.28 -11.24 -6.88
N LEU A 661 -30.29 -10.07 -7.51
CA LEU A 661 -30.76 -8.83 -6.88
C LEU A 661 -32.24 -8.91 -6.49
N GLU A 662 -33.08 -9.51 -7.35
CA GLU A 662 -34.51 -9.75 -7.01
C GLU A 662 -34.66 -10.69 -5.80
N LYS A 663 -33.81 -11.73 -5.73
CA LYS A 663 -33.78 -12.65 -4.59
C LYS A 663 -33.25 -11.93 -3.34
N ASP A 664 -32.16 -11.20 -3.47
CA ASP A 664 -31.52 -10.45 -2.37
C ASP A 664 -32.48 -9.43 -1.77
N ALA A 665 -33.25 -8.71 -2.58
CA ALA A 665 -34.25 -7.75 -2.11
C ALA A 665 -35.34 -8.36 -1.22
N LYS A 666 -35.57 -9.66 -1.33
CA LYS A 666 -36.53 -10.43 -0.48
C LYS A 666 -35.81 -11.05 0.72
N THR A 667 -34.50 -11.24 0.64
CA THR A 667 -33.72 -12.03 1.62
C THR A 667 -32.91 -11.13 2.54
N PHE A 668 -32.30 -10.04 2.02
CA PHE A 668 -31.39 -9.20 2.77
C PHE A 668 -31.98 -7.82 3.09
N THR A 669 -31.65 -7.32 4.27
CA THR A 669 -31.76 -5.90 4.62
C THR A 669 -30.43 -5.46 5.21
N PHE A 670 -29.88 -4.36 4.69
CA PHE A 670 -28.56 -3.86 5.07
C PHE A 670 -28.69 -2.61 5.92
N TYR A 671 -27.86 -2.50 6.95
CA TYR A 671 -27.74 -1.34 7.82
C TYR A 671 -26.27 -0.96 7.94
N LYS A 672 -25.94 0.30 7.69
CA LYS A 672 -24.58 0.83 7.84
C LYS A 672 -24.37 1.34 9.26
N LEU A 673 -23.16 1.16 9.78
CA LEU A 673 -22.75 1.63 11.11
C LEU A 673 -21.36 2.26 11.01
N THR A 674 -21.30 3.57 11.19
CA THR A 674 -20.05 4.33 11.21
C THR A 674 -19.72 4.86 12.61
N LEU A 675 -18.50 5.28 12.84
CA LEU A 675 -18.12 5.94 14.10
C LEU A 675 -18.90 7.24 14.32
N ASP A 676 -19.23 7.96 13.26
CA ASP A 676 -20.07 9.17 13.32
C ASP A 676 -21.51 8.85 13.77
N ASP A 677 -22.08 7.72 13.33
CA ASP A 677 -23.41 7.26 13.76
C ASP A 677 -23.42 6.91 15.23
N LEU A 678 -22.36 6.23 15.71
CA LEU A 678 -22.19 5.91 17.12
C LEU A 678 -22.09 7.17 18.00
N GLN A 679 -21.35 8.20 17.55
CA GLN A 679 -21.24 9.46 18.28
C GLN A 679 -22.57 10.19 18.39
N LYS A 680 -23.40 10.11 17.37
CA LYS A 680 -24.74 10.75 17.33
C LYS A 680 -25.80 9.94 18.06
N GLY A 681 -25.52 8.69 18.48
CA GLY A 681 -26.50 7.78 19.03
C GLY A 681 -27.66 7.48 18.04
N ALA A 682 -27.35 7.47 16.74
CA ALA A 682 -28.35 7.31 15.69
C ALA A 682 -28.90 5.89 15.64
N ASP A 683 -30.21 5.77 15.33
CA ASP A 683 -30.80 4.50 14.98
C ASP A 683 -30.28 4.00 13.64
N LEU A 684 -30.11 2.68 13.51
CA LEU A 684 -29.71 2.06 12.26
C LEU A 684 -30.80 2.27 11.20
N LYS A 685 -30.41 2.79 10.04
CA LYS A 685 -31.31 2.98 8.90
C LYS A 685 -30.94 2.01 7.79
N PRO A 686 -31.95 1.37 7.15
CA PRO A 686 -31.70 0.56 5.96
C PRO A 686 -31.03 1.39 4.88
N TYR A 687 -30.04 0.81 4.22
CA TYR A 687 -29.36 1.42 3.09
C TYR A 687 -29.18 0.42 1.94
N ASP A 688 -28.90 0.93 0.74
CA ASP A 688 -28.65 0.12 -0.44
C ASP A 688 -27.15 0.14 -0.76
N PRO A 689 -26.40 -0.95 -0.48
CA PRO A 689 -24.95 -0.98 -0.69
C PRO A 689 -24.52 -0.79 -2.15
N SER A 690 -25.43 -1.06 -3.11
CA SER A 690 -25.14 -0.88 -4.55
C SER A 690 -25.07 0.58 -4.97
N LYS A 691 -25.60 1.48 -4.15
CA LYS A 691 -25.65 2.93 -4.37
C LYS A 691 -24.62 3.69 -3.55
N GLU A 692 -23.79 3.00 -2.79
CA GLU A 692 -22.83 3.65 -1.91
C GLU A 692 -21.79 4.44 -2.73
N ASN A 693 -21.81 5.77 -2.56
CA ASN A 693 -20.68 6.65 -2.86
C ASN A 693 -20.01 6.96 -1.52
N SER A 694 -18.70 7.15 -1.51
CA SER A 694 -18.01 7.63 -0.30
C SER A 694 -18.63 8.95 0.14
N ASP A 695 -19.30 8.97 1.29
CA ASP A 695 -19.87 10.20 1.88
C ASP A 695 -18.77 11.16 2.37
N TYR A 696 -17.51 10.66 2.43
CA TYR A 696 -16.40 11.40 3.00
C TYR A 696 -15.48 12.03 1.98
N MET A 697 -15.59 11.67 0.68
CA MET A 697 -14.77 12.24 -0.38
C MET A 697 -15.58 12.47 -1.66
N ARG A 698 -15.63 13.71 -2.13
CA ARG A 698 -16.12 14.00 -3.49
C ARG A 698 -15.01 13.69 -4.48
N ARG A 699 -15.26 12.83 -5.46
CA ARG A 699 -14.31 12.42 -6.49
C ARG A 699 -14.70 12.93 -7.86
N ALA A 700 -13.70 13.27 -8.68
CA ALA A 700 -13.91 13.57 -10.09
C ALA A 700 -14.39 12.33 -10.84
N VAL A 701 -15.28 12.53 -11.79
CA VAL A 701 -15.73 11.45 -12.69
C VAL A 701 -14.57 11.08 -13.60
N ASP A 702 -14.19 9.79 -13.59
CA ASP A 702 -13.24 9.25 -14.54
C ASP A 702 -13.98 8.91 -15.84
N LYS A 703 -13.71 9.67 -16.92
CA LYS A 703 -14.33 9.45 -18.23
C LYS A 703 -14.05 8.07 -18.81
N THR A 704 -12.89 7.46 -18.46
CA THR A 704 -12.55 6.10 -18.91
C THR A 704 -13.28 5.04 -18.10
N ALA A 705 -13.44 5.25 -16.80
CA ALA A 705 -14.23 4.36 -15.95
C ALA A 705 -15.73 4.37 -16.34
N ASP A 706 -16.22 5.46 -16.89
CA ASP A 706 -17.61 5.54 -17.39
C ASP A 706 -17.86 4.61 -18.60
N LEU A 707 -16.82 4.20 -19.33
CA LEU A 707 -16.92 3.21 -20.40
C LEU A 707 -16.90 1.75 -19.88
N ASP A 708 -16.56 1.52 -18.63
CA ASP A 708 -16.62 0.17 -18.07
C ASP A 708 -18.07 -0.25 -17.83
N ASP A 709 -18.55 -1.15 -18.66
CA ASP A 709 -19.92 -1.70 -18.63
C ASP A 709 -20.04 -2.94 -17.75
N THR A 710 -19.03 -3.24 -16.91
CA THR A 710 -19.05 -4.38 -15.99
C THR A 710 -20.18 -4.20 -14.97
N PRO A 711 -21.12 -5.15 -14.86
CA PRO A 711 -22.21 -5.06 -13.89
C PRO A 711 -21.68 -4.99 -12.47
N LYS A 712 -22.26 -4.06 -11.67
CA LYS A 712 -21.98 -3.98 -10.24
C LYS A 712 -22.48 -5.23 -9.53
N TRP A 713 -21.77 -5.62 -8.48
CA TRP A 713 -22.16 -6.75 -7.65
C TRP A 713 -23.56 -6.56 -7.05
N PRO A 714 -24.44 -7.57 -7.11
CA PRO A 714 -25.76 -7.48 -6.49
C PRO A 714 -25.62 -7.18 -4.99
N SER A 715 -26.38 -6.22 -4.52
CA SER A 715 -26.37 -5.78 -3.12
C SER A 715 -24.97 -5.41 -2.58
N GLY A 716 -24.04 -5.00 -3.44
CA GLY A 716 -22.66 -4.67 -3.06
C GLY A 716 -21.81 -5.86 -2.58
N LEU A 717 -22.35 -7.10 -2.68
CA LEU A 717 -21.67 -8.31 -2.21
C LEU A 717 -20.93 -9.00 -3.36
N ASN A 718 -19.59 -8.90 -3.38
CA ASN A 718 -18.78 -9.73 -4.27
C ASN A 718 -18.87 -11.21 -3.88
N ALA A 719 -18.41 -12.11 -4.75
CA ALA A 719 -18.53 -13.55 -4.54
C ALA A 719 -17.89 -14.02 -3.21
N GLU A 720 -16.76 -13.47 -2.84
CA GLU A 720 -16.03 -13.82 -1.60
C GLU A 720 -16.79 -13.38 -0.33
N LYS A 721 -17.23 -12.10 -0.27
CA LYS A 721 -17.98 -11.59 0.89
C LYS A 721 -19.32 -12.32 1.04
N ARG A 722 -19.97 -12.61 -0.09
CA ARG A 722 -21.22 -13.40 -0.10
C ARG A 722 -20.98 -14.81 0.44
N GLU A 723 -19.92 -15.48 0.02
CA GLU A 723 -19.60 -16.82 0.52
C GLU A 723 -19.23 -16.79 2.01
N ALA A 724 -18.47 -15.79 2.48
CA ALA A 724 -18.17 -15.64 3.90
C ALA A 724 -19.44 -15.47 4.77
N ILE A 725 -20.42 -14.69 4.29
CA ILE A 725 -21.72 -14.53 4.95
C ILE A 725 -22.48 -15.86 4.99
N HIS A 726 -22.48 -16.63 3.89
CA HIS A 726 -23.11 -17.94 3.86
C HIS A 726 -22.41 -18.94 4.79
N VAL A 727 -21.10 -18.98 4.83
CA VAL A 727 -20.34 -19.83 5.77
C VAL A 727 -20.67 -19.45 7.22
N LEU A 728 -20.77 -18.15 7.52
CA LEU A 728 -21.16 -17.71 8.86
C LEU A 728 -22.60 -18.11 9.19
N ARG A 729 -23.55 -17.95 8.27
CA ARG A 729 -24.92 -18.42 8.45
C ARG A 729 -24.95 -19.91 8.77
N ASP A 730 -24.26 -20.72 7.98
CA ASP A 730 -24.18 -22.16 8.18
C ASP A 730 -23.58 -22.51 9.56
N LEU A 731 -22.54 -21.78 9.99
CA LEU A 731 -21.96 -21.93 11.32
C LEU A 731 -22.95 -21.58 12.43
N VAL A 732 -23.74 -20.52 12.26
CA VAL A 732 -24.80 -20.12 13.21
C VAL A 732 -25.86 -21.21 13.31
N ASP A 733 -26.34 -21.73 12.19
CA ASP A 733 -27.37 -22.76 12.13
C ASP A 733 -26.91 -24.10 12.72
N GLU A 734 -25.69 -24.56 12.38
CA GLU A 734 -25.09 -25.77 12.98
C GLU A 734 -24.86 -25.59 14.48
N THR A 735 -24.44 -24.43 14.94
CA THR A 735 -24.31 -24.11 16.37
C THR A 735 -25.68 -24.16 17.10
N ALA A 736 -26.71 -23.60 16.49
CA ALA A 736 -28.07 -23.64 17.04
C ALA A 736 -28.60 -25.07 17.14
N LYS A 737 -28.44 -25.88 16.08
CA LYS A 737 -28.82 -27.31 16.07
C LYS A 737 -28.08 -28.10 17.18
N ALA A 738 -26.76 -27.89 17.30
CA ALA A 738 -25.96 -28.58 18.31
C ALA A 738 -26.36 -28.22 19.76
N LYS A 739 -26.75 -26.97 19.99
CA LYS A 739 -27.30 -26.52 21.28
C LYS A 739 -28.63 -27.20 21.58
N MET A 740 -29.56 -27.28 20.61
CA MET A 740 -30.87 -27.95 20.75
C MET A 740 -30.75 -29.41 21.12
N VAL A 741 -29.79 -30.13 20.52
CA VAL A 741 -29.57 -31.56 20.82
C VAL A 741 -28.64 -31.79 22.02
N GLY A 742 -28.24 -30.74 22.72
CA GLY A 742 -27.43 -30.81 23.94
C GLY A 742 -25.98 -31.22 23.76
N LEU A 743 -25.45 -31.13 22.53
CA LEU A 743 -24.04 -31.40 22.23
C LEU A 743 -23.15 -30.24 22.65
N LEU A 744 -23.66 -29.01 22.65
CA LEU A 744 -22.95 -27.82 23.13
C LEU A 744 -23.61 -27.28 24.40
N LYS A 745 -22.77 -26.71 25.29
CA LYS A 745 -23.25 -25.95 26.45
C LYS A 745 -23.82 -24.61 25.96
N SER A 746 -24.61 -23.94 26.83
CA SER A 746 -25.17 -22.62 26.54
C SER A 746 -24.11 -21.57 26.24
N ASP A 747 -22.88 -21.76 26.73
CA ASP A 747 -21.71 -20.90 26.53
C ASP A 747 -20.86 -21.28 25.31
N GLY A 748 -21.28 -22.27 24.50
CA GLY A 748 -20.62 -22.69 23.27
C GLY A 748 -19.54 -23.76 23.43
N GLY A 749 -19.28 -24.25 24.64
CA GLY A 749 -18.40 -25.38 24.89
C GLY A 749 -19.09 -26.74 24.72
N LEU A 750 -18.40 -27.77 24.23
CA LEU A 750 -18.91 -29.15 24.24
C LEU A 750 -19.13 -29.68 25.67
N ARG A 751 -20.14 -30.52 25.84
CA ARG A 751 -20.38 -31.23 27.11
C ARG A 751 -19.37 -32.31 27.32
#